data_66c433df8a8ba8ac3651624749ebd47a
#
_entry.id   66c433df8a8ba8ac3651624749ebd47a
#
_cell.length_a   1.000
_cell.length_b   1.000
_cell.length_c   1.000
_cell.angle_alpha   90.00
_cell.angle_beta   90.00
_cell.angle_gamma   90.00
#
_symmetry.space_group_name_H-M   'P 1'
#
loop_
_entity.id
_entity.type
_entity.pdbx_description
1 polymer ?
#
loop_
_entity_poly.entity_id
_entity_poly.type
_entity_poly.pdbx_seq_one_letter_code
_entity_poly.pdbx_strand_id
1 'polypeptide(L)'
;MLSIKKALRSPLGRSLVPLPQSGALMFVLCMFALMNVAHGQAPIAVNKEILKSVMRDADSFSLKEGSPPVYRGYKGDAGSADAELVGYLFETPDYPPEEVGYSAPIDVLVGIDLRGTLTGIEVLHYIESYKSIRGDFVNSEYFPQQFSRKNITEEFRIGRDIDGISRATITSWAVARGVRDSARKMAHSYLPDSDYVAATSGDAVALRVYEDQSWDDMIESGLVKEMLVIQPDLTELHLSLAFIGHDGLGELMLGIDDYSRADRDASSRSREGKMLLVGIDGNSSQPFRQERLAIKQGDELYPVERRRFVYAGSADAGKIKGRTRFAGAIVLMPELDLKEPFSILYSTEGVVGEFGGIHEMAYKVPGLALALSDGGPIAPELIPLPENEAERFQFTEETVWIELLDSAPLSEVFAMLFICALVMTAFVMKKETLRWVALTVTLIYLGWMDGGFVSVSHITNGIKLGPSLFLNDLPLLIVIVFTVVTALLWGRIFCSSLCPFGALQDFITRIFPKQFRYQVPQAIHDLAIYVKYTILAFLVMMALAYSDLSLFQYFEPFGTVFYISRSMVLWAIAAGFLLGAVFIPRFYCRYACPLGASLGVVSLLSPFRIKRVQQCDVCKVCEHACPTGAIRGPAIDFKECVRCDICDYKLIA
;
A
#
# COMPACT_ATOMS: atom_id res chain seq x y z
N MET A 1 21.92 60.53 6.30
CA MET A 1 21.53 60.17 4.91
C MET A 1 22.77 60.08 4.01
N LEU A 2 23.64 59.15 4.22
CA LEU A 2 24.84 58.92 3.37
C LEU A 2 25.56 57.66 3.87
N SER A 3 24.96 56.48 3.73
CA SER A 3 25.69 55.22 3.99
C SER A 3 24.98 53.93 3.50
N ILE A 4 24.09 54.02 2.53
CA ILE A 4 23.35 52.82 2.02
C ILE A 4 23.67 52.51 0.53
N LYS A 5 24.56 53.21 -0.11
CA LYS A 5 24.91 53.02 -1.54
C LYS A 5 26.19 52.24 -1.84
N LYS A 6 26.79 51.54 -0.85
CA LYS A 6 28.02 50.76 -1.09
C LYS A 6 27.91 49.25 -0.93
N ALA A 7 26.68 48.70 -0.76
CA ALA A 7 26.45 47.27 -0.57
C ALA A 7 25.95 46.49 -1.79
N LEU A 8 25.87 47.12 -2.97
CA LEU A 8 25.32 46.49 -4.22
C LEU A 8 26.36 46.47 -5.35
N ARG A 9 27.60 46.11 -5.07
CA ARG A 9 28.53 45.62 -6.09
C ARG A 9 29.04 44.23 -5.69
N SER A 10 28.23 43.22 -5.94
CA SER A 10 28.70 41.86 -6.04
C SER A 10 29.46 41.70 -7.36
N PRO A 11 30.60 41.00 -7.39
CA PRO A 11 31.30 40.67 -8.63
C PRO A 11 30.60 39.46 -9.31
N LEU A 12 29.47 39.67 -9.93
CA LEU A 12 28.79 38.72 -10.85
C LEU A 12 29.31 38.92 -12.29
N GLY A 13 30.60 39.10 -12.42
CA GLY A 13 31.26 39.29 -13.69
C GLY A 13 32.54 38.45 -13.80
N ARG A 14 32.44 37.13 -13.63
CA ARG A 14 33.47 36.22 -14.12
C ARG A 14 32.88 35.45 -15.32
N SER A 15 33.43 35.79 -16.48
CA SER A 15 33.26 35.09 -17.73
C SER A 15 33.22 33.57 -17.56
N LEU A 16 32.16 32.95 -18.02
CA LEU A 16 32.11 31.53 -18.31
C LEU A 16 33.31 31.21 -19.22
N VAL A 17 34.31 30.55 -18.68
CA VAL A 17 35.39 29.97 -19.48
C VAL A 17 34.71 28.88 -20.33
N PRO A 18 34.70 28.99 -21.68
CA PRO A 18 34.10 27.95 -22.50
C PRO A 18 34.85 26.64 -22.24
N LEU A 19 34.11 25.59 -21.93
CA LEU A 19 34.62 24.21 -21.92
C LEU A 19 35.30 23.96 -23.31
N PRO A 20 36.48 23.37 -23.32
CA PRO A 20 37.08 22.98 -24.61
C PRO A 20 36.07 22.02 -25.29
N GLN A 21 35.58 22.39 -26.46
CA GLN A 21 34.54 21.69 -27.23
C GLN A 21 34.83 20.18 -27.39
N SER A 22 36.10 19.81 -27.42
CA SER A 22 36.56 18.40 -27.48
C SER A 22 36.27 17.60 -26.21
N GLY A 23 36.37 18.20 -25.02
CA GLY A 23 36.09 17.51 -23.74
C GLY A 23 34.59 17.29 -23.50
N ALA A 24 33.76 18.27 -23.89
CA ALA A 24 32.33 18.15 -23.81
C ALA A 24 31.80 17.10 -24.81
N LEU A 25 32.32 17.04 -26.00
CA LEU A 25 31.95 16.06 -27.03
C LEU A 25 32.35 14.63 -26.60
N MET A 26 33.56 14.46 -26.05
CA MET A 26 34.03 13.17 -25.55
C MET A 26 33.19 12.68 -24.34
N PHE A 27 32.79 13.57 -23.47
CA PHE A 27 31.89 13.25 -22.35
C PHE A 27 30.51 12.83 -22.86
N VAL A 28 29.93 13.55 -23.82
CA VAL A 28 28.65 13.21 -24.45
C VAL A 28 28.75 11.88 -25.20
N LEU A 29 29.83 11.60 -25.92
CA LEU A 29 30.05 10.32 -26.60
C LEU A 29 30.21 9.15 -25.64
N CYS A 30 30.92 9.34 -24.51
CA CYS A 30 30.97 8.34 -23.43
C CYS A 30 29.60 8.09 -22.79
N MET A 31 28.80 9.13 -22.62
CA MET A 31 27.41 9.00 -22.12
C MET A 31 26.55 8.23 -23.13
N PHE A 32 26.65 8.52 -24.42
CA PHE A 32 25.95 7.75 -25.47
C PHE A 32 26.43 6.30 -25.57
N ALA A 33 27.72 6.02 -25.37
CA ALA A 33 28.23 4.65 -25.32
C ALA A 33 27.66 3.88 -24.11
N LEU A 34 27.51 4.53 -22.96
CA LEU A 34 26.87 3.92 -21.79
C LEU A 34 25.39 3.65 -22.02
N MET A 35 24.68 4.45 -22.81
CA MET A 35 23.28 4.20 -23.16
C MET A 35 23.09 2.90 -23.94
N ASN A 36 24.02 2.50 -24.78
CA ASN A 36 23.96 1.24 -25.54
C ASN A 36 24.22 0.00 -24.67
N VAL A 37 24.73 0.16 -23.45
CA VAL A 37 24.99 -0.96 -22.52
C VAL A 37 23.84 -1.16 -21.54
N ALA A 38 23.02 -0.12 -21.34
CA ALA A 38 21.89 -0.15 -20.42
C ALA A 38 20.61 -0.63 -21.14
N HIS A 39 20.56 -1.88 -21.58
CA HIS A 39 19.30 -2.51 -21.98
C HIS A 39 18.54 -2.87 -20.70
N GLY A 40 17.33 -2.35 -20.55
CA GLY A 40 16.37 -2.86 -19.58
C GLY A 40 16.21 -4.38 -19.82
N GLN A 41 16.14 -5.16 -18.76
CA GLN A 41 15.86 -6.59 -18.91
C GLN A 41 14.45 -6.70 -19.48
N ALA A 42 14.31 -7.38 -20.61
CA ALA A 42 12.99 -7.71 -21.15
C ALA A 42 12.22 -8.59 -20.13
N PRO A 43 10.89 -8.45 -20.04
CA PRO A 43 10.07 -9.34 -19.26
C PRO A 43 10.36 -10.82 -19.58
N ILE A 44 10.32 -11.67 -18.59
CA ILE A 44 10.48 -13.11 -18.78
C ILE A 44 9.24 -13.60 -19.54
N ALA A 45 9.43 -14.14 -20.73
CA ALA A 45 8.33 -14.69 -21.52
C ALA A 45 7.81 -15.97 -20.87
N VAL A 46 6.49 -16.03 -20.60
CA VAL A 46 5.85 -17.20 -20.02
C VAL A 46 5.96 -18.38 -20.99
N ASN A 47 6.53 -19.45 -20.53
CA ASN A 47 6.66 -20.70 -21.26
C ASN A 47 6.14 -21.89 -20.40
N LYS A 48 6.09 -23.09 -21.00
CA LYS A 48 5.58 -24.28 -20.30
C LYS A 48 6.37 -24.64 -19.04
N GLU A 49 7.67 -24.38 -19.01
CA GLU A 49 8.54 -24.67 -17.85
C GLU A 49 8.18 -23.75 -16.67
N ILE A 50 7.96 -22.46 -16.94
CA ILE A 50 7.55 -21.47 -15.94
C ILE A 50 6.15 -21.78 -15.42
N LEU A 51 5.18 -22.12 -16.30
CA LEU A 51 3.85 -22.53 -15.88
C LEU A 51 3.93 -23.77 -14.95
N LYS A 52 4.78 -24.74 -15.28
CA LYS A 52 4.98 -25.96 -14.46
C LYS A 52 5.71 -25.66 -13.13
N SER A 53 6.59 -24.67 -13.08
CA SER A 53 7.25 -24.28 -11.82
C SER A 53 6.26 -23.68 -10.82
N VAL A 54 5.25 -22.92 -11.32
CA VAL A 54 4.24 -22.25 -10.51
C VAL A 54 3.08 -23.20 -10.14
N MET A 55 2.70 -24.12 -11.04
CA MET A 55 1.66 -25.13 -10.78
C MET A 55 2.19 -26.53 -11.04
N ARG A 56 2.82 -27.12 -10.04
CA ARG A 56 3.50 -28.43 -10.15
C ARG A 56 2.57 -29.60 -10.34
N ASP A 57 1.33 -29.49 -9.89
CA ASP A 57 0.32 -30.55 -9.96
C ASP A 57 -0.36 -30.68 -11.33
N ALA A 58 -0.24 -29.68 -12.21
CA ALA A 58 -0.75 -29.73 -13.57
C ALA A 58 0.27 -30.37 -14.53
N ASP A 59 -0.16 -31.26 -15.41
CA ASP A 59 0.69 -31.93 -16.41
C ASP A 59 0.70 -31.18 -17.76
N SER A 60 -0.38 -30.49 -18.06
CA SER A 60 -0.54 -29.69 -19.28
C SER A 60 -1.28 -28.38 -19.02
N PHE A 61 -1.12 -27.43 -19.95
CA PHE A 61 -1.67 -26.10 -19.85
C PHE A 61 -2.36 -25.67 -21.14
N SER A 62 -3.47 -24.91 -21.03
CA SER A 62 -4.11 -24.28 -22.18
C SER A 62 -3.27 -23.09 -22.70
N LEU A 63 -3.69 -22.54 -23.83
CA LEU A 63 -3.29 -21.18 -24.19
C LEU A 63 -3.92 -20.15 -23.22
N LYS A 64 -3.37 -18.95 -23.20
CA LYS A 64 -3.91 -17.82 -22.40
C LYS A 64 -5.21 -17.34 -23.05
N GLU A 65 -6.34 -17.61 -22.42
CA GLU A 65 -7.68 -17.37 -22.97
C GLU A 65 -8.66 -16.91 -21.88
N GLY A 66 -9.72 -16.24 -22.30
CA GLY A 66 -10.79 -15.77 -21.40
C GLY A 66 -10.79 -14.25 -21.22
N SER A 67 -11.70 -13.77 -20.36
CA SER A 67 -11.82 -12.35 -20.00
C SER A 67 -12.16 -12.24 -18.51
N PRO A 68 -11.20 -11.83 -17.69
CA PRO A 68 -9.76 -11.62 -17.97
C PRO A 68 -9.02 -12.90 -18.41
N PRO A 69 -7.88 -12.78 -19.12
CA PRO A 69 -7.21 -13.95 -19.70
C PRO A 69 -6.47 -14.79 -18.64
N VAL A 70 -6.62 -16.12 -18.72
CA VAL A 70 -5.98 -17.09 -17.82
C VAL A 70 -5.43 -18.29 -18.60
N TYR A 71 -4.42 -18.96 -18.04
CA TYR A 71 -4.03 -20.31 -18.44
C TYR A 71 -4.77 -21.31 -17.55
N ARG A 72 -5.27 -22.41 -18.12
CA ARG A 72 -5.88 -23.51 -17.36
C ARG A 72 -4.88 -24.63 -17.20
N GLY A 73 -4.65 -25.09 -15.97
CA GLY A 73 -3.79 -26.22 -15.67
C GLY A 73 -4.61 -27.50 -15.55
N TYR A 74 -4.20 -28.55 -16.25
CA TYR A 74 -4.88 -29.84 -16.27
C TYR A 74 -3.97 -30.97 -15.80
N LYS A 75 -4.56 -31.92 -15.09
CA LYS A 75 -3.96 -33.22 -14.87
C LYS A 75 -4.31 -34.12 -16.08
N GLY A 76 -3.28 -34.66 -16.72
CA GLY A 76 -3.40 -35.31 -18.01
C GLY A 76 -3.23 -34.34 -19.19
N ASP A 77 -3.62 -34.76 -20.39
CA ASP A 77 -3.42 -33.99 -21.63
C ASP A 77 -4.59 -33.03 -21.86
N ALA A 78 -4.33 -31.74 -21.97
CA ALA A 78 -5.34 -30.68 -22.07
C ALA A 78 -6.34 -30.82 -23.24
N GLY A 79 -6.06 -31.69 -24.23
CA GLY A 79 -6.96 -32.01 -25.33
C GLY A 79 -7.75 -33.33 -25.15
N SER A 80 -7.56 -34.05 -24.05
CA SER A 80 -8.18 -35.34 -23.76
C SER A 80 -9.51 -35.15 -23.03
N ALA A 81 -10.46 -36.07 -23.26
CA ALA A 81 -11.74 -36.08 -22.56
C ALA A 81 -11.60 -36.40 -21.05
N ASP A 82 -10.45 -36.96 -20.64
CA ASP A 82 -10.16 -37.34 -19.26
C ASP A 82 -9.31 -36.28 -18.55
N ALA A 83 -9.08 -35.09 -19.14
CA ALA A 83 -8.31 -34.03 -18.53
C ALA A 83 -9.09 -33.40 -17.38
N GLU A 84 -8.54 -33.49 -16.18
CA GLU A 84 -9.07 -32.87 -14.95
C GLU A 84 -8.49 -31.48 -14.75
N LEU A 85 -9.34 -30.46 -14.62
CA LEU A 85 -8.89 -29.09 -14.30
C LEU A 85 -8.38 -29.04 -12.87
N VAL A 86 -7.12 -28.63 -12.68
CA VAL A 86 -6.46 -28.50 -11.38
C VAL A 86 -6.55 -27.07 -10.83
N GLY A 87 -6.52 -26.09 -11.72
CA GLY A 87 -6.55 -24.69 -11.35
C GLY A 87 -6.24 -23.75 -12.50
N TYR A 88 -5.94 -22.51 -12.17
CA TYR A 88 -5.68 -21.44 -13.12
C TYR A 88 -4.34 -20.75 -12.85
N LEU A 89 -3.72 -20.24 -13.91
CA LEU A 89 -2.59 -19.33 -13.81
C LEU A 89 -2.92 -18.03 -14.55
N PHE A 90 -2.46 -16.92 -14.03
CA PHE A 90 -2.71 -15.61 -14.61
C PHE A 90 -1.55 -14.66 -14.30
N GLU A 91 -1.46 -13.59 -15.08
CA GLU A 91 -0.46 -12.53 -14.88
C GLU A 91 -1.12 -11.32 -14.22
N THR A 92 -0.45 -10.71 -13.23
CA THR A 92 -1.03 -9.57 -12.48
C THR A 92 -1.41 -8.37 -13.35
N PRO A 93 -0.72 -8.02 -14.45
CA PRO A 93 -1.12 -6.93 -15.33
C PRO A 93 -2.50 -7.11 -15.99
N ASP A 94 -3.00 -8.34 -16.09
CA ASP A 94 -4.34 -8.60 -16.64
C ASP A 94 -5.48 -8.17 -15.70
N TYR A 95 -5.14 -7.79 -14.45
CA TYR A 95 -6.08 -7.45 -13.38
C TYR A 95 -5.78 -6.06 -12.77
N PRO A 96 -5.93 -4.98 -13.53
CA PRO A 96 -5.59 -3.63 -13.09
C PRO A 96 -6.36 -3.19 -11.81
N PRO A 97 -5.79 -2.23 -11.02
CA PRO A 97 -4.56 -1.49 -11.29
C PRO A 97 -3.31 -2.32 -11.01
N GLU A 98 -2.25 -2.07 -11.77
CA GLU A 98 -0.95 -2.69 -11.56
C GLU A 98 -0.28 -2.09 -10.32
N GLU A 99 0.32 -2.95 -9.49
CA GLU A 99 1.11 -2.51 -8.36
C GLU A 99 2.50 -2.05 -8.81
N VAL A 100 2.91 -0.90 -8.32
CA VAL A 100 4.19 -0.29 -8.65
C VAL A 100 5.21 -0.60 -7.57
N GLY A 101 6.30 -1.26 -7.95
CA GLY A 101 7.46 -1.48 -7.11
C GLY A 101 8.33 -0.22 -6.98
N TYR A 102 9.61 -0.41 -6.68
CA TYR A 102 10.52 0.70 -6.44
C TYR A 102 10.70 1.64 -7.65
N SER A 103 10.66 1.15 -8.87
CA SER A 103 10.93 1.97 -10.07
C SER A 103 9.96 1.76 -11.23
N ALA A 104 9.16 0.68 -11.21
CA ALA A 104 8.23 0.32 -12.29
C ALA A 104 7.14 -0.62 -11.77
N PRO A 105 6.06 -0.83 -12.56
CA PRO A 105 5.09 -1.90 -12.31
C PRO A 105 5.78 -3.27 -12.19
N ILE A 106 5.14 -4.16 -11.44
CA ILE A 106 5.66 -5.51 -11.20
C ILE A 106 4.72 -6.52 -11.84
N ASP A 107 5.27 -7.35 -12.72
CA ASP A 107 4.53 -8.42 -13.36
C ASP A 107 4.81 -9.73 -12.63
N VAL A 108 3.76 -10.38 -12.17
CA VAL A 108 3.84 -11.67 -11.45
C VAL A 108 2.92 -12.67 -12.14
N LEU A 109 3.45 -13.86 -12.42
CA LEU A 109 2.65 -15.02 -12.75
C LEU A 109 2.19 -15.69 -11.45
N VAL A 110 0.90 -15.88 -11.31
CA VAL A 110 0.28 -16.44 -10.11
C VAL A 110 -0.47 -17.72 -10.49
N GLY A 111 -0.25 -18.78 -9.76
CA GLY A 111 -1.00 -20.02 -9.88
C GLY A 111 -1.94 -20.21 -8.68
N ILE A 112 -3.15 -20.65 -8.93
CA ILE A 112 -4.21 -20.84 -7.93
C ILE A 112 -5.01 -22.12 -8.22
N ASP A 113 -5.33 -22.86 -7.17
CA ASP A 113 -6.21 -24.04 -7.27
C ASP A 113 -7.70 -23.66 -7.28
N LEU A 114 -8.56 -24.64 -7.44
CA LEU A 114 -10.01 -24.42 -7.49
C LEU A 114 -10.64 -24.00 -6.16
N ARG A 115 -9.88 -24.07 -5.05
CA ARG A 115 -10.33 -23.66 -3.70
C ARG A 115 -9.86 -22.26 -3.32
N GLY A 116 -9.11 -21.58 -4.21
CA GLY A 116 -8.56 -20.27 -3.90
C GLY A 116 -7.22 -20.31 -3.14
N THR A 117 -6.52 -21.45 -3.17
CA THR A 117 -5.19 -21.58 -2.57
C THR A 117 -4.12 -21.39 -3.64
N LEU A 118 -3.14 -20.54 -3.36
CA LEU A 118 -2.04 -20.31 -4.30
C LEU A 118 -1.15 -21.54 -4.40
N THR A 119 -0.86 -21.97 -5.62
CA THR A 119 0.07 -23.06 -5.91
C THR A 119 1.52 -22.60 -5.96
N GLY A 120 1.71 -21.34 -6.35
CA GLY A 120 3.00 -20.67 -6.41
C GLY A 120 2.94 -19.34 -7.15
N ILE A 121 4.04 -18.61 -7.13
CA ILE A 121 4.23 -17.38 -7.92
C ILE A 121 5.60 -17.37 -8.60
N GLU A 122 5.73 -16.61 -9.68
CA GLU A 122 6.98 -16.28 -10.35
C GLU A 122 6.97 -14.83 -10.79
N VAL A 123 7.97 -14.03 -10.39
CA VAL A 123 8.03 -12.61 -10.76
C VAL A 123 8.64 -12.49 -12.16
N LEU A 124 7.82 -12.15 -13.15
CA LEU A 124 8.20 -12.07 -14.55
C LEU A 124 9.00 -10.81 -14.88
N HIS A 125 8.60 -9.69 -14.27
CA HIS A 125 9.25 -8.40 -14.47
C HIS A 125 9.21 -7.54 -13.23
N TYR A 126 10.33 -6.92 -12.90
CA TYR A 126 10.44 -5.86 -11.90
C TYR A 126 11.71 -5.05 -12.11
N ILE A 127 11.69 -3.80 -11.70
CA ILE A 127 12.85 -2.90 -11.78
C ILE A 127 13.22 -2.42 -10.39
N GLU A 128 14.38 -2.87 -9.94
CA GLU A 128 14.98 -2.47 -8.68
C GLU A 128 16.33 -1.79 -8.91
N SER A 129 16.61 -0.77 -8.10
CA SER A 129 17.83 0.04 -8.20
C SER A 129 19.11 -0.78 -8.24
N TYR A 130 19.13 -1.90 -7.55
CA TYR A 130 20.32 -2.74 -7.37
C TYR A 130 20.18 -4.15 -7.94
N LYS A 131 19.15 -4.41 -8.76
CA LYS A 131 18.95 -5.71 -9.43
C LYS A 131 20.18 -6.16 -10.22
N SER A 132 20.80 -5.25 -10.97
CA SER A 132 22.03 -5.54 -11.74
C SER A 132 23.24 -5.85 -10.85
N ILE A 133 23.25 -5.43 -9.61
CA ILE A 133 24.31 -5.66 -8.64
C ILE A 133 24.08 -6.94 -7.84
N ARG A 134 22.85 -7.13 -7.35
CA ARG A 134 22.45 -8.25 -6.49
C ARG A 134 22.01 -9.50 -7.25
N GLY A 135 21.67 -9.34 -8.55
CA GLY A 135 21.03 -10.37 -9.36
C GLY A 135 19.51 -10.39 -9.15
N ASP A 136 18.86 -11.47 -9.59
CA ASP A 136 17.43 -11.67 -9.43
C ASP A 136 17.08 -12.17 -8.02
N PHE A 137 17.09 -11.26 -7.07
CA PHE A 137 16.93 -11.57 -5.65
C PHE A 137 15.45 -11.68 -5.22
N VAL A 138 14.50 -11.16 -6.02
CA VAL A 138 13.07 -11.27 -5.73
C VAL A 138 12.58 -12.69 -6.06
N ASN A 139 13.10 -13.30 -7.13
CA ASN A 139 12.84 -14.71 -7.47
C ASN A 139 13.73 -15.69 -6.70
N SER A 140 14.45 -15.25 -5.67
CA SER A 140 15.14 -16.19 -4.78
C SER A 140 14.13 -17.16 -4.17
N GLU A 141 14.50 -18.42 -4.02
CA GLU A 141 13.59 -19.50 -3.54
C GLU A 141 12.81 -19.14 -2.28
N TYR A 142 13.40 -18.37 -1.39
CA TYR A 142 12.79 -17.98 -0.13
C TYR A 142 11.52 -17.13 -0.29
N PHE A 143 11.54 -16.08 -1.11
CA PHE A 143 10.43 -15.11 -1.16
C PHE A 143 9.20 -15.66 -1.90
N PRO A 144 9.30 -16.19 -3.13
CA PRO A 144 8.15 -16.77 -3.83
C PRO A 144 7.54 -17.98 -3.12
N GLN A 145 8.34 -18.77 -2.40
CA GLN A 145 7.84 -19.95 -1.68
C GLN A 145 6.85 -19.62 -0.57
N GLN A 146 6.93 -18.42 0.01
CA GLN A 146 6.03 -17.99 1.07
C GLN A 146 4.57 -17.84 0.59
N PHE A 147 4.36 -17.63 -0.70
CA PHE A 147 3.03 -17.54 -1.31
C PHE A 147 2.40 -18.89 -1.57
N SER A 148 3.19 -19.94 -1.72
CA SER A 148 2.68 -21.30 -1.93
C SER A 148 1.88 -21.77 -0.73
N ARG A 149 0.68 -22.33 -0.99
CA ARG A 149 -0.30 -22.79 -0.01
C ARG A 149 -1.02 -21.70 0.78
N LYS A 150 -0.81 -20.41 0.48
CA LYS A 150 -1.64 -19.34 1.05
C LYS A 150 -2.99 -19.31 0.38
N ASN A 151 -4.04 -19.13 1.17
CA ASN A 151 -5.38 -18.92 0.65
C ASN A 151 -5.62 -17.42 0.41
N ILE A 152 -6.40 -17.07 -0.63
CA ILE A 152 -6.72 -15.68 -0.97
C ILE A 152 -7.53 -14.95 0.11
N THR A 153 -8.04 -15.65 1.13
CA THR A 153 -8.66 -15.06 2.33
C THR A 153 -7.63 -14.47 3.29
N GLU A 154 -6.35 -14.88 3.22
CA GLU A 154 -5.28 -14.39 4.09
C GLU A 154 -4.90 -12.92 3.79
N GLU A 155 -4.18 -12.28 4.70
CA GLU A 155 -3.89 -10.85 4.62
C GLU A 155 -2.83 -10.48 3.58
N PHE A 156 -1.86 -11.34 3.31
CA PHE A 156 -0.70 -11.08 2.44
C PHE A 156 0.09 -9.85 2.87
N ARG A 157 0.35 -9.71 4.16
CA ARG A 157 1.04 -8.56 4.74
C ARG A 157 2.50 -8.85 5.05
N ILE A 158 3.36 -7.99 4.51
CA ILE A 158 4.79 -8.02 4.84
C ILE A 158 4.98 -7.70 6.33
N GLY A 159 5.79 -8.54 7.00
CA GLY A 159 6.06 -8.43 8.43
C GLY A 159 5.05 -9.14 9.34
N ARG A 160 3.96 -9.71 8.78
CA ARG A 160 2.99 -10.53 9.52
C ARG A 160 2.98 -11.98 9.03
N ASP A 161 2.51 -12.19 7.82
CA ASP A 161 2.33 -13.51 7.21
C ASP A 161 3.23 -13.76 5.99
N ILE A 162 3.97 -12.73 5.57
CA ILE A 162 5.02 -12.80 4.55
C ILE A 162 6.24 -12.03 5.04
N ASP A 163 7.40 -12.64 5.02
CA ASP A 163 8.66 -11.97 5.30
C ASP A 163 9.13 -11.17 4.09
N GLY A 164 9.39 -9.88 4.31
CA GLY A 164 9.91 -9.01 3.26
C GLY A 164 11.38 -9.29 2.93
N ILE A 165 11.79 -8.88 1.74
CA ILE A 165 13.19 -8.94 1.33
C ILE A 165 13.91 -7.73 1.90
N SER A 166 14.91 -7.96 2.73
CA SER A 166 15.75 -6.88 3.26
C SER A 166 16.31 -6.02 2.13
N ARG A 167 16.14 -4.71 2.23
CA ARG A 167 16.56 -3.70 1.24
C ARG A 167 15.78 -3.73 -0.08
N ALA A 168 14.60 -4.36 -0.09
CA ALA A 168 13.64 -4.34 -1.19
C ALA A 168 12.20 -4.34 -0.65
N THR A 169 11.97 -3.67 0.46
CA THR A 169 10.70 -3.62 1.20
C THR A 169 9.56 -3.15 0.29
N ILE A 170 9.78 -2.05 -0.45
CA ILE A 170 8.79 -1.48 -1.36
C ILE A 170 8.37 -2.50 -2.43
N THR A 171 9.34 -3.19 -3.05
CA THR A 171 9.08 -4.21 -4.05
C THR A 171 8.39 -5.45 -3.45
N SER A 172 8.78 -5.87 -2.24
CA SER A 172 8.11 -6.97 -1.53
C SER A 172 6.63 -6.66 -1.26
N TRP A 173 6.33 -5.44 -0.81
CA TRP A 173 4.96 -4.96 -0.62
C TRP A 173 4.15 -4.96 -1.90
N ALA A 174 4.73 -4.44 -2.99
CA ALA A 174 4.05 -4.38 -4.26
C ALA A 174 3.74 -5.79 -4.83
N VAL A 175 4.67 -6.75 -4.70
CA VAL A 175 4.41 -8.15 -5.06
C VAL A 175 3.28 -8.72 -4.21
N ALA A 176 3.34 -8.57 -2.88
CA ALA A 176 2.35 -9.15 -1.98
C ALA A 176 0.94 -8.60 -2.25
N ARG A 177 0.78 -7.28 -2.40
CA ARG A 177 -0.50 -6.64 -2.74
C ARG A 177 -0.97 -7.01 -4.14
N GLY A 178 -0.07 -6.94 -5.14
CA GLY A 178 -0.41 -7.29 -6.52
C GLY A 178 -0.92 -8.72 -6.66
N VAL A 179 -0.27 -9.68 -6.00
CA VAL A 179 -0.72 -11.08 -5.95
C VAL A 179 -2.07 -11.21 -5.26
N ARG A 180 -2.22 -10.61 -4.07
CA ARG A 180 -3.48 -10.65 -3.32
C ARG A 180 -4.65 -10.11 -4.11
N ASP A 181 -4.51 -8.88 -4.62
CA ASP A 181 -5.62 -8.16 -5.22
C ASP A 181 -6.01 -8.72 -6.59
N SER A 182 -5.03 -9.15 -7.39
CA SER A 182 -5.29 -9.82 -8.66
C SER A 182 -5.89 -11.23 -8.47
N ALA A 183 -5.42 -12.00 -7.48
CA ALA A 183 -5.98 -13.32 -7.17
C ALA A 183 -7.44 -13.23 -6.70
N ARG A 184 -7.77 -12.23 -5.89
CA ARG A 184 -9.15 -11.97 -5.45
C ARG A 184 -10.06 -11.57 -6.60
N LYS A 185 -9.60 -10.72 -7.52
CA LYS A 185 -10.35 -10.36 -8.74
C LYS A 185 -10.54 -11.55 -9.66
N MET A 186 -9.49 -12.36 -9.85
CA MET A 186 -9.57 -13.59 -10.63
C MET A 186 -10.59 -14.57 -10.06
N ALA A 187 -10.62 -14.74 -8.73
CA ALA A 187 -11.55 -15.63 -8.05
C ALA A 187 -13.02 -15.27 -8.35
N HIS A 188 -13.39 -13.99 -8.35
CA HIS A 188 -14.75 -13.58 -8.73
C HIS A 188 -15.14 -13.98 -10.16
N SER A 189 -14.17 -14.10 -11.07
CA SER A 189 -14.46 -14.44 -12.47
C SER A 189 -14.44 -15.96 -12.75
N TYR A 190 -13.60 -16.70 -12.01
CA TYR A 190 -13.30 -18.10 -12.35
C TYR A 190 -13.50 -19.10 -11.22
N LEU A 191 -13.67 -18.64 -9.97
CA LEU A 191 -13.84 -19.49 -8.79
C LEU A 191 -15.10 -19.10 -7.99
N PRO A 192 -16.30 -19.16 -8.60
CA PRO A 192 -17.53 -18.70 -7.92
C PRO A 192 -17.84 -19.49 -6.65
N ASP A 193 -17.42 -20.76 -6.58
CA ASP A 193 -17.65 -21.65 -5.43
C ASP A 193 -16.53 -21.58 -4.38
N SER A 194 -15.57 -20.65 -4.50
CA SER A 194 -14.52 -20.50 -3.49
C SER A 194 -15.04 -19.82 -2.23
N ASP A 195 -14.48 -20.20 -1.06
CA ASP A 195 -14.85 -19.63 0.24
C ASP A 195 -14.74 -18.10 0.25
N TYR A 196 -13.77 -17.53 -0.48
CA TYR A 196 -13.58 -16.10 -0.60
C TYR A 196 -14.73 -15.42 -1.34
N VAL A 197 -15.14 -15.97 -2.50
CA VAL A 197 -16.24 -15.39 -3.30
C VAL A 197 -17.56 -15.56 -2.56
N ALA A 198 -17.79 -16.71 -1.93
CA ALA A 198 -18.96 -16.94 -1.09
C ALA A 198 -19.03 -15.93 0.05
N ALA A 199 -17.89 -15.66 0.72
CA ALA A 199 -17.82 -14.70 1.84
C ALA A 199 -17.91 -13.21 1.42
N THR A 200 -17.60 -12.90 0.16
CA THR A 200 -17.61 -11.53 -0.40
C THR A 200 -18.74 -11.31 -1.40
N SER A 201 -19.62 -12.29 -1.58
CA SER A 201 -20.82 -12.11 -2.39
C SER A 201 -21.69 -10.98 -1.81
N GLY A 202 -22.38 -10.26 -2.67
CA GLY A 202 -23.28 -9.17 -2.24
C GLY A 202 -24.28 -9.64 -1.21
N ASP A 203 -24.80 -10.85 -1.33
CA ASP A 203 -25.75 -11.46 -0.39
C ASP A 203 -25.13 -11.70 0.99
N ALA A 204 -23.89 -12.24 1.06
CA ALA A 204 -23.21 -12.48 2.33
C ALA A 204 -22.84 -11.15 3.05
N VAL A 205 -22.43 -10.14 2.29
CA VAL A 205 -22.15 -8.81 2.86
C VAL A 205 -23.42 -8.15 3.38
N ALA A 206 -24.50 -8.23 2.62
CA ALA A 206 -25.80 -7.67 3.02
C ALA A 206 -26.40 -8.39 4.24
N LEU A 207 -26.23 -9.71 4.34
CA LEU A 207 -26.67 -10.48 5.52
C LEU A 207 -25.86 -10.11 6.75
N ARG A 208 -24.55 -9.90 6.67
CA ARG A 208 -23.73 -9.45 7.79
C ARG A 208 -24.20 -8.12 8.36
N VAL A 209 -24.69 -7.20 7.54
CA VAL A 209 -25.26 -5.94 8.00
C VAL A 209 -26.41 -6.20 8.99
N TYR A 210 -27.26 -7.18 8.70
CA TYR A 210 -28.36 -7.56 9.61
C TYR A 210 -27.92 -8.47 10.77
N GLU A 211 -26.88 -9.29 10.59
CA GLU A 211 -26.27 -10.09 11.65
C GLU A 211 -25.70 -9.20 12.77
N ASP A 212 -25.03 -8.10 12.40
CA ASP A 212 -24.41 -7.18 13.34
C ASP A 212 -25.42 -6.26 14.05
N GLN A 213 -26.63 -6.08 13.50
CA GLN A 213 -27.69 -5.26 14.08
C GLN A 213 -28.32 -5.92 15.30
N SER A 214 -28.56 -5.13 16.35
CA SER A 214 -29.45 -5.50 17.44
C SER A 214 -30.91 -5.43 16.98
N TRP A 215 -31.85 -5.94 17.81
CA TRP A 215 -33.28 -5.82 17.52
C TRP A 215 -33.74 -4.36 17.41
N ASP A 216 -33.23 -3.51 18.28
CA ASP A 216 -33.57 -2.08 18.31
C ASP A 216 -33.01 -1.36 17.04
N ASP A 217 -31.80 -1.73 16.58
CA ASP A 217 -31.23 -1.24 15.32
C ASP A 217 -32.07 -1.70 14.10
N MET A 218 -32.61 -2.93 14.16
CA MET A 218 -33.51 -3.44 13.11
C MET A 218 -34.87 -2.70 13.09
N ILE A 219 -35.34 -2.21 14.22
CA ILE A 219 -36.50 -1.33 14.29
C ILE A 219 -36.15 0.03 13.67
N GLU A 220 -35.01 0.60 13.97
CA GLU A 220 -34.55 1.88 13.46
C GLU A 220 -34.29 1.83 11.94
N SER A 221 -33.68 0.75 11.46
CA SER A 221 -33.46 0.51 10.01
C SER A 221 -34.75 0.21 9.24
N GLY A 222 -35.86 -0.06 9.94
CA GLY A 222 -37.16 -0.35 9.38
C GLY A 222 -37.37 -1.79 8.90
N LEU A 223 -36.41 -2.70 9.14
CA LEU A 223 -36.59 -4.12 8.89
C LEU A 223 -37.67 -4.70 9.81
N VAL A 224 -37.64 -4.32 11.07
CA VAL A 224 -38.66 -4.69 12.08
C VAL A 224 -39.59 -3.49 12.32
N LYS A 225 -40.88 -3.75 12.40
CA LYS A 225 -41.89 -2.78 12.88
C LYS A 225 -42.75 -3.43 13.93
N GLU A 226 -43.08 -2.66 14.97
CA GLU A 226 -43.90 -3.13 16.08
C GLU A 226 -45.22 -2.38 16.11
N MET A 227 -46.30 -3.15 16.30
CA MET A 227 -47.67 -2.63 16.40
C MET A 227 -48.27 -3.04 17.75
N LEU A 228 -48.71 -2.07 18.54
CA LEU A 228 -49.48 -2.30 19.73
C LEU A 228 -50.96 -2.27 19.39
N VAL A 229 -51.64 -3.38 19.65
CA VAL A 229 -53.06 -3.53 19.47
C VAL A 229 -53.73 -3.52 20.87
N ILE A 230 -54.51 -2.50 21.12
CA ILE A 230 -55.29 -2.40 22.37
C ILE A 230 -56.66 -3.01 22.14
N GLN A 231 -56.97 -4.06 22.89
CA GLN A 231 -58.25 -4.76 22.84
C GLN A 231 -59.36 -3.92 23.56
N PRO A 232 -60.64 -4.19 23.30
CA PRO A 232 -61.72 -3.47 23.95
C PRO A 232 -61.74 -3.56 25.48
N ASP A 233 -61.17 -4.62 26.07
CA ASP A 233 -61.01 -4.82 27.50
C ASP A 233 -59.71 -4.24 28.08
N LEU A 234 -59.03 -3.40 27.30
CA LEU A 234 -57.77 -2.75 27.63
C LEU A 234 -56.56 -3.72 27.77
N THR A 235 -56.70 -4.97 27.34
CA THR A 235 -55.54 -5.87 27.25
C THR A 235 -54.74 -5.59 25.97
N GLU A 236 -53.46 -5.90 25.99
CA GLU A 236 -52.48 -5.55 24.94
C GLU A 236 -52.04 -6.76 24.14
N LEU A 237 -51.99 -6.61 22.82
CA LEU A 237 -51.41 -7.57 21.91
C LEU A 237 -50.29 -6.85 21.13
N HIS A 238 -49.08 -7.34 21.26
CA HIS A 238 -47.90 -6.82 20.57
C HIS A 238 -47.64 -7.66 19.34
N LEU A 239 -47.57 -7.01 18.15
CA LEU A 239 -47.24 -7.63 16.89
C LEU A 239 -45.94 -7.05 16.37
N SER A 240 -44.92 -7.88 16.12
CA SER A 240 -43.66 -7.49 15.52
C SER A 240 -43.60 -8.04 14.10
N LEU A 241 -43.34 -7.21 13.11
CA LEU A 241 -43.33 -7.59 11.71
C LEU A 241 -41.95 -7.36 11.11
N ALA A 242 -41.46 -8.33 10.32
CA ALA A 242 -40.19 -8.23 9.62
C ALA A 242 -40.25 -8.96 8.26
N PHE A 243 -39.71 -8.35 7.23
CA PHE A 243 -39.62 -9.00 5.93
C PHE A 243 -38.51 -10.08 5.93
N ILE A 244 -38.86 -11.30 5.59
CA ILE A 244 -37.96 -12.48 5.54
C ILE A 244 -38.05 -13.17 4.18
N GLY A 245 -38.00 -12.38 3.09
CA GLY A 245 -38.12 -12.89 1.72
C GLY A 245 -36.86 -13.55 1.16
N HIS A 246 -35.79 -13.66 1.96
CA HIS A 246 -34.54 -14.35 1.60
C HIS A 246 -34.20 -15.40 2.68
N ASP A 247 -33.69 -16.57 2.26
CA ASP A 247 -33.45 -17.71 3.17
C ASP A 247 -32.51 -17.32 4.34
N GLY A 248 -31.36 -16.72 4.06
CA GLY A 248 -30.43 -16.32 5.09
C GLY A 248 -31.02 -15.28 6.08
N LEU A 249 -31.89 -14.37 5.61
CA LEU A 249 -32.56 -13.42 6.47
C LEU A 249 -33.65 -14.10 7.34
N GLY A 250 -34.33 -15.07 6.77
CA GLY A 250 -35.29 -15.90 7.48
C GLY A 250 -34.64 -16.76 8.57
N GLU A 251 -33.52 -17.39 8.26
CA GLU A 251 -32.71 -18.16 9.22
C GLU A 251 -32.15 -17.27 10.33
N LEU A 252 -31.69 -16.07 10.00
CA LEU A 252 -31.22 -15.08 10.96
C LEU A 252 -32.34 -14.68 11.96
N MET A 253 -33.54 -14.44 11.45
CA MET A 253 -34.67 -13.96 12.25
C MET A 253 -35.30 -15.05 13.12
N LEU A 254 -35.47 -16.27 12.55
CA LEU A 254 -36.22 -17.39 13.20
C LEU A 254 -35.32 -18.52 13.71
N GLY A 255 -34.05 -18.58 13.26
CA GLY A 255 -33.20 -19.76 13.38
C GLY A 255 -33.48 -20.80 12.29
N ILE A 256 -32.47 -21.63 11.99
CA ILE A 256 -32.45 -22.56 10.85
C ILE A 256 -33.63 -23.53 10.87
N ASP A 257 -33.93 -24.14 12.04
CA ASP A 257 -34.95 -25.19 12.14
C ASP A 257 -36.38 -24.63 11.98
N ASP A 258 -36.69 -23.51 12.62
CA ASP A 258 -37.99 -22.89 12.56
C ASP A 258 -38.27 -22.23 11.21
N TYR A 259 -37.25 -21.58 10.62
CA TYR A 259 -37.38 -21.04 9.28
C TYR A 259 -37.57 -22.15 8.23
N SER A 260 -36.75 -23.20 8.23
CA SER A 260 -36.87 -24.32 7.28
C SER A 260 -38.20 -25.05 7.40
N ARG A 261 -38.85 -25.06 8.59
CA ARG A 261 -40.17 -25.60 8.76
C ARG A 261 -41.24 -24.68 8.17
N ALA A 262 -41.13 -23.38 8.48
CA ALA A 262 -42.06 -22.37 7.95
C ALA A 262 -42.01 -22.28 6.44
N ASP A 263 -40.80 -22.29 5.84
CA ASP A 263 -40.60 -22.24 4.39
C ASP A 263 -41.20 -23.46 3.68
N ARG A 264 -40.95 -24.67 4.18
CA ARG A 264 -41.55 -25.90 3.62
C ARG A 264 -43.06 -25.85 3.67
N ASP A 265 -43.66 -25.38 4.79
CA ASP A 265 -45.10 -25.25 4.91
C ASP A 265 -45.67 -24.17 4.00
N ALA A 266 -44.98 -23.05 3.86
CA ALA A 266 -45.32 -21.97 2.94
C ALA A 266 -45.28 -22.44 1.47
N SER A 267 -44.19 -23.07 1.05
CA SER A 267 -44.01 -23.60 -0.29
C SER A 267 -45.03 -24.70 -0.65
N SER A 268 -45.50 -25.47 0.34
CA SER A 268 -46.54 -26.48 0.14
C SER A 268 -47.92 -25.86 -0.10
N ARG A 269 -48.17 -24.68 0.45
CA ARG A 269 -49.49 -24.01 0.39
C ARG A 269 -49.60 -22.98 -0.72
N SER A 270 -48.50 -22.30 -1.00
CA SER A 270 -48.38 -21.28 -2.07
C SER A 270 -47.01 -21.37 -2.72
N ARG A 271 -46.96 -21.65 -4.01
CA ARG A 271 -45.69 -21.79 -4.74
C ARG A 271 -45.00 -20.47 -5.03
N GLU A 272 -45.70 -19.35 -4.85
CA GLU A 272 -45.22 -18.03 -5.16
C GLU A 272 -45.61 -17.09 -4.02
N GLY A 273 -44.61 -16.43 -3.43
CA GLY A 273 -44.81 -15.41 -2.41
C GLY A 273 -43.69 -15.38 -1.41
N LYS A 274 -43.15 -14.16 -1.20
CA LYS A 274 -42.13 -13.89 -0.18
C LYS A 274 -42.81 -13.85 1.17
N MET A 275 -42.08 -14.14 2.25
CA MET A 275 -42.63 -14.20 3.59
C MET A 275 -42.44 -12.91 4.40
N LEU A 276 -43.46 -12.54 5.16
CA LEU A 276 -43.43 -11.50 6.18
C LEU A 276 -43.61 -12.18 7.57
N LEU A 277 -42.59 -12.10 8.41
CA LEU A 277 -42.62 -12.61 9.78
C LEU A 277 -43.63 -11.82 10.62
N VAL A 278 -44.34 -12.50 11.47
CA VAL A 278 -45.26 -11.94 12.46
C VAL A 278 -44.93 -12.54 13.82
N GLY A 279 -44.24 -11.78 14.64
CA GLY A 279 -44.03 -12.09 16.05
C GLY A 279 -45.26 -11.70 16.88
N ILE A 280 -45.67 -12.55 17.83
CA ILE A 280 -46.90 -12.38 18.61
C ILE A 280 -46.55 -12.48 20.09
N ASP A 281 -46.84 -11.41 20.85
CA ASP A 281 -46.71 -11.35 22.32
C ASP A 281 -47.84 -10.52 22.96
N GLY A 282 -47.85 -10.45 24.26
CA GLY A 282 -48.76 -9.59 25.01
C GLY A 282 -49.66 -10.35 26.01
N ASN A 283 -50.48 -9.58 26.74
CA ASN A 283 -51.43 -10.08 27.76
C ASN A 283 -52.86 -10.00 27.26
N SER A 284 -53.07 -10.18 25.97
CA SER A 284 -54.43 -10.11 25.41
C SER A 284 -55.36 -11.20 25.94
N SER A 285 -56.54 -10.85 26.37
CA SER A 285 -57.61 -11.76 26.76
C SER A 285 -58.15 -12.55 25.54
N GLN A 286 -57.97 -12.00 24.36
CA GLN A 286 -58.34 -12.64 23.10
C GLN A 286 -57.10 -13.14 22.37
N PRO A 287 -57.07 -14.44 21.97
CA PRO A 287 -55.96 -14.97 21.23
C PRO A 287 -55.83 -14.28 19.85
N PHE A 288 -54.58 -14.14 19.39
CA PHE A 288 -54.31 -13.73 18.01
C PHE A 288 -55.07 -14.62 17.02
N ARG A 289 -55.66 -13.98 16.01
CA ARG A 289 -56.35 -14.68 14.92
C ARG A 289 -55.89 -14.10 13.59
N GLN A 290 -55.33 -14.95 12.71
CA GLN A 290 -54.87 -14.54 11.39
C GLN A 290 -56.01 -13.98 10.48
N GLU A 291 -57.27 -14.40 10.73
CA GLU A 291 -58.47 -13.92 9.98
C GLU A 291 -58.74 -12.42 10.23
N ARG A 292 -58.14 -11.85 11.29
CA ARG A 292 -58.23 -10.45 11.67
C ARG A 292 -57.13 -9.58 11.07
N LEU A 293 -56.19 -10.20 10.31
CA LEU A 293 -55.14 -9.50 9.56
C LEU A 293 -55.59 -9.21 8.13
N ALA A 294 -55.21 -8.05 7.64
CA ALA A 294 -55.28 -7.71 6.21
C ALA A 294 -54.09 -6.81 5.86
N ILE A 295 -53.73 -6.83 4.56
CA ILE A 295 -52.71 -5.94 3.99
C ILE A 295 -53.44 -4.97 3.09
N LYS A 296 -53.14 -3.68 3.22
CA LYS A 296 -53.70 -2.60 2.38
C LYS A 296 -52.59 -1.93 1.60
N GLN A 297 -52.75 -1.82 0.30
CA GLN A 297 -51.86 -1.06 -0.56
C GLN A 297 -52.69 -0.16 -1.51
N GLY A 298 -52.50 1.15 -1.40
CA GLY A 298 -53.38 2.11 -2.07
C GLY A 298 -54.86 1.97 -1.62
N ASP A 299 -55.72 1.73 -2.56
CA ASP A 299 -57.17 1.50 -2.29
C ASP A 299 -57.51 0.00 -2.19
N GLU A 300 -56.56 -0.90 -2.46
CA GLU A 300 -56.79 -2.34 -2.45
C GLU A 300 -56.55 -2.94 -1.05
N LEU A 301 -57.46 -3.85 -0.66
CA LEU A 301 -57.42 -4.55 0.62
C LEU A 301 -57.30 -6.04 0.39
N TYR A 302 -56.27 -6.66 0.95
CA TYR A 302 -55.94 -8.08 0.83
C TYR A 302 -56.12 -8.77 2.21
N PRO A 303 -57.24 -9.44 2.50
CA PRO A 303 -57.40 -10.22 3.72
C PRO A 303 -56.40 -11.41 3.76
N VAL A 304 -55.82 -11.64 4.95
CA VAL A 304 -54.87 -12.75 5.12
C VAL A 304 -55.63 -14.06 5.29
N GLU A 305 -55.78 -14.79 4.19
CA GLU A 305 -56.41 -16.09 4.19
C GLU A 305 -55.63 -17.12 5.02
N ARG A 306 -56.31 -18.09 5.61
CA ARG A 306 -55.73 -19.16 6.44
C ARG A 306 -54.61 -19.93 5.73
N ARG A 307 -54.69 -20.13 4.40
CA ARG A 307 -53.66 -20.78 3.62
C ARG A 307 -52.37 -19.98 3.48
N ARG A 308 -52.43 -18.63 3.65
CA ARG A 308 -51.29 -17.74 3.52
C ARG A 308 -50.64 -17.45 4.87
N PHE A 309 -51.16 -17.95 5.97
CA PHE A 309 -50.56 -17.83 7.28
C PHE A 309 -49.95 -19.18 7.72
N VAL A 310 -48.66 -19.17 8.01
CA VAL A 310 -47.89 -20.33 8.44
C VAL A 310 -47.41 -20.12 9.88
N TYR A 311 -47.51 -21.16 10.70
CA TYR A 311 -46.95 -21.11 12.04
C TYR A 311 -45.45 -21.42 11.99
N ALA A 312 -44.62 -20.53 12.54
CA ALA A 312 -43.17 -20.61 12.47
C ALA A 312 -42.50 -21.13 13.77
N GLY A 313 -43.27 -21.36 14.84
CA GLY A 313 -42.71 -21.92 16.05
C GLY A 313 -42.92 -21.06 17.32
N SER A 314 -42.23 -21.41 18.39
CA SER A 314 -42.30 -20.74 19.71
C SER A 314 -41.30 -19.60 19.86
N ALA A 315 -40.68 -19.13 18.81
CA ALA A 315 -39.71 -18.03 18.82
C ALA A 315 -38.51 -18.25 19.77
N ASP A 316 -38.03 -19.49 19.83
CA ASP A 316 -36.94 -19.89 20.75
C ASP A 316 -35.53 -19.71 20.16
N ALA A 317 -35.44 -19.35 18.89
CA ALA A 317 -34.17 -19.18 18.12
C ALA A 317 -34.18 -17.90 17.29
N GLY A 318 -33.03 -17.56 16.71
CA GLY A 318 -32.83 -16.36 15.87
C GLY A 318 -32.90 -15.04 16.64
N LYS A 319 -32.97 -13.94 15.91
CA LYS A 319 -33.04 -12.56 16.50
C LYS A 319 -34.36 -12.30 17.23
N ILE A 320 -35.44 -13.04 16.89
CA ILE A 320 -36.76 -12.92 17.56
C ILE A 320 -36.79 -13.54 18.94
N LYS A 321 -35.80 -14.34 19.31
CA LYS A 321 -35.69 -15.02 20.58
C LYS A 321 -35.83 -14.07 21.79
N GLY A 322 -36.78 -14.35 22.67
CA GLY A 322 -37.04 -13.56 23.89
C GLY A 322 -37.74 -12.23 23.61
N ARG A 323 -38.14 -11.94 22.37
CA ARG A 323 -38.91 -10.74 22.00
C ARG A 323 -40.40 -11.02 21.85
N THR A 324 -40.73 -12.23 21.41
CA THR A 324 -42.14 -12.68 21.26
C THR A 324 -42.33 -14.08 21.79
N ARG A 325 -43.57 -14.47 22.10
CA ARG A 325 -43.89 -15.84 22.55
C ARG A 325 -44.09 -16.81 21.40
N PHE A 326 -44.62 -16.33 20.30
CA PHE A 326 -44.95 -17.14 19.15
C PHE A 326 -44.52 -16.39 17.87
N ALA A 327 -44.19 -17.13 16.84
CA ALA A 327 -43.94 -16.61 15.55
C ALA A 327 -44.81 -17.29 14.47
N GLY A 328 -45.27 -16.49 13.53
CA GLY A 328 -45.92 -16.93 12.32
C GLY A 328 -45.32 -16.18 11.12
N ALA A 329 -45.66 -16.58 9.92
CA ALA A 329 -45.30 -15.86 8.72
C ALA A 329 -46.50 -15.72 7.78
N ILE A 330 -46.63 -14.57 7.13
CA ILE A 330 -47.59 -14.33 6.08
C ILE A 330 -46.90 -14.55 4.74
N VAL A 331 -47.41 -15.44 3.90
CA VAL A 331 -46.99 -15.53 2.49
C VAL A 331 -47.68 -14.42 1.72
N LEU A 332 -46.90 -13.41 1.33
CA LEU A 332 -47.39 -12.21 0.67
C LEU A 332 -48.04 -12.54 -0.68
N MET A 333 -48.99 -11.73 -1.08
CA MET A 333 -49.72 -11.89 -2.32
C MET A 333 -48.81 -11.50 -3.51
N PRO A 334 -48.87 -12.20 -4.67
CA PRO A 334 -48.07 -11.83 -5.85
C PRO A 334 -48.43 -10.46 -6.44
N GLU A 335 -49.67 -10.01 -6.17
CA GLU A 335 -50.19 -8.73 -6.64
C GLU A 335 -49.62 -7.51 -5.85
N LEU A 336 -49.03 -7.77 -4.68
CA LEU A 336 -48.48 -6.73 -3.79
C LEU A 336 -47.13 -6.24 -4.35
N ASP A 337 -47.01 -4.94 -4.59
CA ASP A 337 -45.76 -4.32 -4.96
C ASP A 337 -44.89 -4.04 -3.71
N LEU A 338 -43.83 -4.83 -3.53
CA LEU A 338 -42.94 -4.73 -2.36
C LEU A 338 -42.01 -3.50 -2.41
N LYS A 339 -41.92 -2.80 -3.55
CA LYS A 339 -41.16 -1.54 -3.66
C LYS A 339 -41.90 -0.36 -3.06
N GLU A 340 -43.24 -0.42 -3.09
CA GLU A 340 -44.10 0.59 -2.54
C GLU A 340 -44.51 0.24 -1.09
N PRO A 341 -44.76 1.24 -0.23
CA PRO A 341 -45.23 1.00 1.13
C PRO A 341 -46.63 0.39 1.13
N PHE A 342 -46.87 -0.47 2.10
CA PHE A 342 -48.20 -1.05 2.38
C PHE A 342 -48.51 -0.98 3.88
N SER A 343 -49.76 -1.08 4.26
CA SER A 343 -50.19 -1.07 5.67
C SER A 343 -50.65 -2.46 6.07
N ILE A 344 -50.25 -2.84 7.29
CA ILE A 344 -50.80 -4.03 7.97
C ILE A 344 -51.91 -3.58 8.87
N LEU A 345 -53.05 -4.23 8.74
CA LEU A 345 -54.27 -3.93 9.48
C LEU A 345 -54.61 -5.11 10.38
N TYR A 346 -54.95 -4.84 11.62
CA TYR A 346 -55.50 -5.83 12.57
C TYR A 346 -56.79 -5.34 13.18
N SER A 347 -57.86 -6.16 13.09
CA SER A 347 -59.18 -5.82 13.66
C SER A 347 -59.34 -6.47 15.02
N THR A 348 -59.80 -5.69 16.01
CA THR A 348 -60.15 -6.23 17.35
C THR A 348 -61.54 -6.82 17.37
N GLU A 349 -62.43 -6.45 16.42
CA GLU A 349 -63.83 -6.84 16.38
C GLU A 349 -64.21 -7.44 15.02
N GLY A 350 -63.89 -8.73 14.77
CA GLY A 350 -64.27 -9.40 13.53
C GLY A 350 -63.22 -9.32 12.42
N VAL A 351 -63.64 -9.46 11.15
CA VAL A 351 -62.80 -9.40 9.97
C VAL A 351 -62.60 -7.93 9.58
N VAL A 352 -61.39 -7.56 9.09
CA VAL A 352 -61.12 -6.19 8.65
C VAL A 352 -62.11 -5.76 7.57
N GLY A 353 -62.75 -4.62 7.79
CA GLY A 353 -63.75 -4.05 6.86
C GLY A 353 -65.20 -4.29 7.26
N GLU A 354 -65.52 -5.14 8.23
CA GLU A 354 -66.88 -5.41 8.68
C GLU A 354 -67.26 -4.63 9.96
N PHE A 355 -66.30 -4.30 10.83
CA PHE A 355 -66.52 -3.67 12.15
C PHE A 355 -65.44 -2.66 12.48
N GLY A 356 -65.65 -1.90 13.57
CA GLY A 356 -64.71 -0.89 14.08
C GLY A 356 -63.50 -1.53 14.83
N GLY A 357 -62.60 -0.69 15.34
CA GLY A 357 -61.44 -1.13 16.10
C GLY A 357 -60.25 -1.63 15.27
N ILE A 358 -60.00 -0.95 14.17
CA ILE A 358 -58.86 -1.28 13.25
C ILE A 358 -57.60 -0.58 13.76
N HIS A 359 -56.56 -1.36 13.95
CA HIS A 359 -55.17 -0.87 14.14
C HIS A 359 -54.43 -1.00 12.85
N GLU A 360 -53.77 0.07 12.42
CA GLU A 360 -53.05 0.15 11.16
C GLU A 360 -51.60 0.53 11.41
N MET A 361 -50.69 -0.15 10.73
CA MET A 361 -49.26 0.15 10.72
C MET A 361 -48.69 0.11 9.34
N ALA A 362 -48.10 1.21 8.90
CA ALA A 362 -47.40 1.30 7.62
C ALA A 362 -46.06 0.54 7.68
N TYR A 363 -45.82 -0.29 6.67
CA TYR A 363 -44.59 -1.05 6.50
C TYR A 363 -44.04 -0.80 5.09
N LYS A 364 -42.75 -0.55 5.03
CA LYS A 364 -41.98 -0.47 3.76
C LYS A 364 -40.82 -1.42 3.87
N VAL A 365 -40.68 -2.34 2.91
CA VAL A 365 -39.55 -3.25 2.84
C VAL A 365 -38.27 -2.44 2.64
N PRO A 366 -37.24 -2.59 3.51
CA PRO A 366 -35.96 -1.95 3.28
C PRO A 366 -35.34 -2.34 1.96
N GLY A 367 -34.74 -1.38 1.26
CA GLY A 367 -34.16 -1.62 -0.07
C GLY A 367 -33.13 -2.77 -0.09
N LEU A 368 -32.32 -2.87 0.96
CA LEU A 368 -31.33 -3.96 1.08
C LEU A 368 -32.00 -5.33 1.25
N ALA A 369 -33.03 -5.44 2.10
CA ALA A 369 -33.76 -6.69 2.30
C ALA A 369 -34.54 -7.11 1.05
N LEU A 370 -35.04 -6.14 0.28
CA LEU A 370 -35.69 -6.39 -1.00
C LEU A 370 -34.70 -6.88 -2.05
N ALA A 371 -33.53 -6.21 -2.17
CA ALA A 371 -32.48 -6.62 -3.11
C ALA A 371 -31.96 -8.03 -2.82
N LEU A 372 -31.78 -8.38 -1.54
CA LEU A 372 -31.45 -9.76 -1.11
C LEU A 372 -32.49 -10.75 -1.63
N SER A 373 -33.80 -10.42 -1.50
CA SER A 373 -34.87 -11.35 -1.87
C SER A 373 -35.10 -11.47 -3.37
N ASP A 374 -34.65 -10.52 -4.18
CA ASP A 374 -34.81 -10.54 -5.63
C ASP A 374 -33.73 -11.39 -6.31
N GLY A 375 -32.63 -11.71 -5.61
CA GLY A 375 -31.49 -12.48 -6.14
C GLY A 375 -30.81 -11.75 -7.28
N GLY A 376 -29.57 -11.35 -7.13
CA GLY A 376 -28.85 -10.63 -8.15
C GLY A 376 -27.79 -9.70 -7.52
N PRO A 377 -27.04 -8.97 -8.35
CA PRO A 377 -26.02 -8.07 -7.82
C PRO A 377 -26.67 -6.95 -6.99
N ILE A 378 -26.34 -6.90 -5.70
CA ILE A 378 -26.82 -5.85 -4.80
C ILE A 378 -26.06 -4.57 -5.11
N ALA A 379 -26.78 -3.48 -5.34
CA ALA A 379 -26.17 -2.17 -5.59
C ALA A 379 -25.39 -1.71 -4.33
N PRO A 380 -24.11 -1.31 -4.46
CA PRO A 380 -23.27 -0.91 -3.34
C PRO A 380 -23.89 0.21 -2.45
N GLU A 381 -24.72 1.04 -3.05
CA GLU A 381 -25.41 2.15 -2.38
C GLU A 381 -26.46 1.69 -1.35
N LEU A 382 -26.94 0.44 -1.46
CA LEU A 382 -27.92 -0.15 -0.54
C LEU A 382 -27.27 -0.78 0.69
N ILE A 383 -25.98 -1.06 0.63
CA ILE A 383 -25.23 -1.62 1.75
C ILE A 383 -24.79 -0.45 2.61
N PRO A 384 -25.35 -0.23 3.81
CA PRO A 384 -24.84 0.78 4.71
C PRO A 384 -23.39 0.40 5.03
N LEU A 385 -22.46 1.28 4.67
CA LEU A 385 -21.07 1.12 5.08
C LEU A 385 -21.07 1.14 6.60
N PRO A 386 -20.53 0.11 7.29
CA PRO A 386 -20.36 0.18 8.72
C PRO A 386 -19.55 1.43 9.04
N GLU A 387 -19.90 2.14 10.11
CA GLU A 387 -19.20 3.39 10.48
C GLU A 387 -17.69 3.21 10.45
N ASN A 388 -17.19 2.03 10.84
CA ASN A 388 -15.79 1.65 10.76
C ASN A 388 -15.26 1.46 9.31
N GLU A 389 -16.09 1.18 8.30
CA GLU A 389 -15.67 1.08 6.90
C GLU A 389 -15.88 2.39 6.13
N ALA A 390 -16.85 3.22 6.48
CA ALA A 390 -16.90 4.61 6.03
C ALA A 390 -15.70 5.40 6.59
N GLU A 391 -15.33 5.15 7.82
CA GLU A 391 -14.03 5.53 8.34
C GLU A 391 -12.90 4.88 7.52
N ARG A 392 -12.89 3.61 7.15
CA ARG A 392 -11.88 3.00 6.28
C ARG A 392 -11.81 3.61 4.88
N PHE A 393 -12.88 4.12 4.30
CA PHE A 393 -12.85 4.80 3.00
C PHE A 393 -12.44 6.28 3.06
N GLN A 394 -12.66 6.96 4.17
CA GLN A 394 -11.99 8.24 4.47
C GLN A 394 -10.50 8.02 4.84
N PHE A 395 -10.13 6.83 5.20
CA PHE A 395 -8.87 6.32 5.73
C PHE A 395 -7.80 5.97 4.69
N THR A 396 -7.86 6.42 3.47
CA THR A 396 -6.69 6.27 2.60
C THR A 396 -5.46 7.00 3.16
N GLU A 397 -5.63 8.03 3.97
CA GLU A 397 -4.49 8.73 4.58
C GLU A 397 -4.13 8.18 5.99
N GLU A 398 -5.08 7.89 6.85
CA GLU A 398 -4.80 7.35 8.19
C GLU A 398 -4.35 5.88 8.16
N THR A 399 -4.93 5.05 7.30
CA THR A 399 -4.51 3.66 7.14
C THR A 399 -3.06 3.52 6.66
N VAL A 400 -2.57 4.40 5.78
CA VAL A 400 -1.18 4.37 5.33
C VAL A 400 -0.21 4.55 6.51
N TRP A 401 -0.51 5.45 7.44
CA TRP A 401 0.35 5.68 8.60
C TRP A 401 0.29 4.53 9.62
N ILE A 402 -0.90 3.97 9.86
CA ILE A 402 -1.07 2.82 10.75
C ILE A 402 -0.40 1.58 10.15
N GLU A 403 -0.60 1.33 8.87
CA GLU A 403 0.02 0.23 8.14
C GLU A 403 1.54 0.37 8.10
N LEU A 404 2.06 1.58 7.90
CA LEU A 404 3.48 1.89 7.94
C LEU A 404 4.10 1.62 9.32
N LEU A 405 3.39 1.97 10.40
CA LEU A 405 3.86 1.75 11.77
C LEU A 405 3.77 0.28 12.20
N ASP A 406 2.71 -0.41 11.79
CA ASP A 406 2.45 -1.79 12.18
C ASP A 406 3.36 -2.80 11.44
N SER A 407 3.69 -2.48 10.18
CA SER A 407 4.61 -3.27 9.36
C SER A 407 6.08 -2.97 9.58
N ALA A 408 6.40 -1.87 10.27
CA ALA A 408 7.78 -1.46 10.43
C ALA A 408 8.53 -2.35 11.42
N PRO A 409 9.71 -2.88 11.07
CA PRO A 409 10.56 -3.60 11.99
C PRO A 409 11.06 -2.64 13.07
N LEU A 410 10.47 -2.70 14.26
CA LEU A 410 10.78 -1.78 15.37
C LEU A 410 12.27 -1.68 15.68
N SER A 411 13.01 -2.78 15.57
CA SER A 411 14.46 -2.81 15.78
C SER A 411 15.20 -1.90 14.79
N GLU A 412 14.82 -1.88 13.54
CA GLU A 412 15.43 -1.03 12.50
C GLU A 412 15.05 0.43 12.68
N VAL A 413 13.79 0.71 13.04
CA VAL A 413 13.32 2.07 13.35
C VAL A 413 14.10 2.66 14.53
N PHE A 414 14.24 1.90 15.64
CA PHE A 414 15.01 2.37 16.79
C PHE A 414 16.50 2.56 16.48
N ALA A 415 17.09 1.66 15.72
CA ALA A 415 18.49 1.77 15.28
C ALA A 415 18.68 3.04 14.43
N MET A 416 17.77 3.32 13.50
CA MET A 416 17.81 4.48 12.62
C MET A 416 17.66 5.80 13.41
N LEU A 417 16.68 5.87 14.32
CA LEU A 417 16.51 7.01 15.21
C LEU A 417 17.73 7.24 16.09
N PHE A 418 18.33 6.17 16.62
CA PHE A 418 19.55 6.24 17.40
C PHE A 418 20.72 6.81 16.58
N ILE A 419 20.92 6.35 15.35
CA ILE A 419 21.98 6.83 14.46
C ILE A 419 21.76 8.32 14.12
N CYS A 420 20.53 8.72 13.78
CA CYS A 420 20.19 10.11 13.53
C CYS A 420 20.47 11.00 14.77
N ALA A 421 20.07 10.53 15.95
CA ALA A 421 20.34 11.23 17.21
C ALA A 421 21.84 11.31 17.51
N LEU A 422 22.60 10.25 17.28
CA LEU A 422 24.05 10.22 17.45
C LEU A 422 24.75 11.22 16.53
N VAL A 423 24.35 11.27 15.25
CA VAL A 423 24.87 12.23 14.26
C VAL A 423 24.54 13.66 14.66
N MET A 424 23.31 13.94 15.10
CA MET A 424 22.93 15.28 15.57
C MET A 424 23.67 15.67 16.85
N THR A 425 23.85 14.75 17.79
CA THR A 425 24.62 14.99 19.01
C THR A 425 26.10 15.31 18.68
N ALA A 426 26.69 14.52 17.75
CA ALA A 426 28.06 14.79 17.30
C ALA A 426 28.20 16.17 16.65
N PHE A 427 27.22 16.57 15.84
CA PHE A 427 27.15 17.86 15.17
C PHE A 427 27.01 19.03 16.17
N VAL A 428 26.11 18.91 17.16
CA VAL A 428 25.84 19.95 18.15
C VAL A 428 27.01 20.10 19.14
N MET A 429 27.53 18.95 19.63
CA MET A 429 28.63 18.95 20.63
C MET A 429 29.99 19.34 20.03
N LYS A 430 30.15 19.31 18.73
CA LYS A 430 31.39 19.61 18.00
C LYS A 430 32.62 18.87 18.54
N LYS A 431 32.48 17.59 18.94
CA LYS A 431 33.56 16.75 19.42
C LYS A 431 34.05 15.81 18.31
N GLU A 432 35.36 15.89 17.98
CA GLU A 432 35.94 15.06 16.93
C GLU A 432 35.80 13.54 17.21
N THR A 433 35.97 13.13 18.46
CA THR A 433 35.81 11.71 18.86
C THR A 433 34.39 11.21 18.58
N LEU A 434 33.36 11.99 18.97
CA LEU A 434 31.96 11.60 18.76
C LEU A 434 31.61 11.54 17.28
N ARG A 435 32.18 12.44 16.47
CA ARG A 435 32.03 12.35 14.99
C ARG A 435 32.61 11.06 14.44
N TRP A 436 33.80 10.60 14.91
CA TRP A 436 34.37 9.36 14.44
C TRP A 436 33.56 8.13 14.90
N VAL A 437 32.98 8.16 16.09
CA VAL A 437 32.04 7.13 16.55
C VAL A 437 30.82 7.09 15.63
N ALA A 438 30.20 8.24 15.34
CA ALA A 438 29.06 8.32 14.42
C ALA A 438 29.41 7.79 13.03
N LEU A 439 30.56 8.17 12.45
CA LEU A 439 31.02 7.67 11.16
C LEU A 439 31.25 6.15 11.18
N THR A 440 31.77 5.57 12.27
CA THR A 440 31.97 4.11 12.40
C THR A 440 30.62 3.40 12.43
N VAL A 441 29.69 3.85 13.26
CA VAL A 441 28.36 3.27 13.36
C VAL A 441 27.62 3.37 12.02
N THR A 442 27.65 4.53 11.37
CA THR A 442 27.06 4.74 10.05
C THR A 442 27.66 3.80 9.01
N LEU A 443 28.99 3.68 8.97
CA LEU A 443 29.67 2.81 7.99
C LEU A 443 29.28 1.35 8.16
N ILE A 444 29.23 0.85 9.39
CA ILE A 444 28.92 -0.55 9.68
C ILE A 444 27.44 -0.81 9.50
N TYR A 445 26.58 -0.05 10.17
CA TYR A 445 25.14 -0.30 10.17
C TYR A 445 24.51 0.03 8.81
N LEU A 446 24.55 1.31 8.38
CA LEU A 446 23.94 1.71 7.12
C LEU A 446 24.68 1.19 5.88
N GLY A 447 25.99 0.95 5.98
CA GLY A 447 26.77 0.41 4.87
C GLY A 447 26.54 -1.08 4.67
N TRP A 448 26.89 -1.91 5.66
CA TRP A 448 26.93 -3.38 5.50
C TRP A 448 25.79 -4.14 6.15
N MET A 449 25.17 -3.63 7.21
CA MET A 449 24.09 -4.37 7.89
C MET A 449 22.73 -4.07 7.28
N ASP A 450 22.32 -2.82 7.26
CA ASP A 450 20.99 -2.38 6.83
C ASP A 450 20.96 -1.94 5.36
N GLY A 451 21.96 -1.20 4.89
CA GLY A 451 22.02 -0.66 3.53
C GLY A 451 21.02 0.46 3.26
N GLY A 452 20.40 1.01 4.29
CA GLY A 452 19.42 2.10 4.22
C GLY A 452 20.04 3.47 3.99
N PHE A 453 20.75 3.68 2.88
CA PHE A 453 21.35 4.96 2.52
C PHE A 453 20.58 5.68 1.41
N VAL A 454 20.54 7.00 1.48
CA VAL A 454 19.93 7.82 0.43
C VAL A 454 20.82 7.83 -0.82
N SER A 455 20.20 7.59 -1.97
CA SER A 455 20.80 7.57 -3.32
C SER A 455 20.11 8.58 -4.22
N VAL A 456 20.70 8.91 -5.35
CA VAL A 456 20.05 9.74 -6.39
C VAL A 456 18.82 9.02 -6.96
N SER A 457 18.77 7.70 -6.91
CA SER A 457 17.60 6.92 -7.34
C SER A 457 16.32 7.29 -6.58
N HIS A 458 16.42 7.61 -5.29
CA HIS A 458 15.29 8.11 -4.52
C HIS A 458 14.75 9.44 -5.05
N ILE A 459 15.65 10.32 -5.50
CA ILE A 459 15.25 11.61 -6.10
C ILE A 459 14.56 11.36 -7.45
N THR A 460 15.15 10.53 -8.30
CA THR A 460 14.60 10.25 -9.64
C THR A 460 13.26 9.51 -9.54
N ASN A 461 13.14 8.55 -8.64
CA ASN A 461 11.90 7.79 -8.45
C ASN A 461 10.83 8.63 -7.74
N GLY A 462 11.20 9.47 -6.78
CA GLY A 462 10.28 10.43 -6.16
C GLY A 462 9.70 11.45 -7.14
N ILE A 463 10.46 11.83 -8.18
CA ILE A 463 9.95 12.71 -9.25
C ILE A 463 8.96 11.96 -10.15
N LYS A 464 9.19 10.67 -10.44
CA LYS A 464 8.34 9.85 -11.32
C LYS A 464 7.06 9.38 -10.67
N LEU A 465 7.19 8.78 -9.49
CA LEU A 465 6.15 8.02 -8.80
C LEU A 465 5.51 8.81 -7.65
N GLY A 466 6.06 9.99 -7.36
CA GLY A 466 5.58 10.81 -6.25
C GLY A 466 6.16 10.42 -4.88
N PRO A 467 5.82 11.19 -3.83
CA PRO A 467 6.34 10.97 -2.48
C PRO A 467 5.73 9.74 -1.78
N SER A 468 4.58 9.25 -2.23
CA SER A 468 3.91 8.06 -1.68
C SER A 468 4.79 6.81 -1.71
N LEU A 469 5.73 6.73 -2.67
CA LEU A 469 6.72 5.66 -2.74
C LEU A 469 7.48 5.42 -1.41
N PHE A 470 7.76 6.49 -0.66
CA PHE A 470 8.54 6.42 0.58
C PHE A 470 7.69 6.10 1.81
N LEU A 471 6.36 6.09 1.69
CA LEU A 471 5.46 5.77 2.78
C LEU A 471 5.36 4.27 3.09
N ASN A 472 5.97 3.42 2.27
CA ASN A 472 5.98 1.97 2.45
C ASN A 472 7.24 1.46 3.21
N ASP A 473 8.16 2.34 3.61
CA ASP A 473 9.40 1.98 4.30
C ASP A 473 9.73 3.06 5.35
N LEU A 474 9.33 2.83 6.60
CA LEU A 474 9.51 3.79 7.69
C LEU A 474 10.98 4.09 8.01
N PRO A 475 11.91 3.12 8.10
CA PRO A 475 13.34 3.38 8.25
C PRO A 475 13.90 4.30 7.17
N LEU A 476 13.58 4.05 5.91
CA LEU A 476 14.00 4.88 4.77
C LEU A 476 13.40 6.29 4.85
N LEU A 477 12.11 6.40 5.18
CA LEU A 477 11.43 7.67 5.36
C LEU A 477 12.11 8.54 6.44
N ILE A 478 12.49 7.95 7.58
CA ILE A 478 13.22 8.65 8.66
C ILE A 478 14.52 9.25 8.13
N VAL A 479 15.32 8.48 7.37
CA VAL A 479 16.58 8.96 6.81
C VAL A 479 16.37 10.05 5.77
N ILE A 480 15.36 9.91 4.91
CA ILE A 480 15.02 10.93 3.90
C ILE A 480 14.58 12.23 4.58
N VAL A 481 13.66 12.16 5.54
CA VAL A 481 13.17 13.32 6.29
C VAL A 481 14.32 13.98 7.03
N PHE A 482 15.16 13.20 7.75
CA PHE A 482 16.35 13.71 8.40
C PHE A 482 17.29 14.41 7.42
N THR A 483 17.54 13.82 6.26
CA THR A 483 18.42 14.38 5.22
C THR A 483 17.89 15.70 4.67
N VAL A 484 16.60 15.74 4.33
CA VAL A 484 15.95 16.95 3.79
C VAL A 484 15.90 18.06 4.82
N VAL A 485 15.46 17.77 6.05
CA VAL A 485 15.37 18.76 7.14
C VAL A 485 16.75 19.32 7.49
N THR A 486 17.75 18.46 7.65
CA THR A 486 19.11 18.93 7.96
C THR A 486 19.74 19.70 6.80
N ALA A 487 19.48 19.32 5.54
CA ALA A 487 19.96 20.05 4.38
C ALA A 487 19.34 21.44 4.27
N LEU A 488 18.06 21.58 4.56
CA LEU A 488 17.34 22.86 4.55
C LEU A 488 17.75 23.78 5.71
N LEU A 489 18.02 23.23 6.90
CA LEU A 489 18.34 24.06 8.09
C LEU A 489 19.82 24.38 8.19
N TRP A 490 20.69 23.38 8.12
CA TRP A 490 22.14 23.55 8.40
C TRP A 490 23.05 23.25 7.22
N GLY A 491 22.52 22.66 6.15
CA GLY A 491 23.29 22.21 5.00
C GLY A 491 23.57 20.69 5.03
N ARG A 492 24.50 20.20 4.25
CA ARG A 492 24.74 18.79 3.92
C ARG A 492 25.31 17.94 5.06
N ILE A 493 24.65 17.91 6.24
CA ILE A 493 25.08 17.08 7.39
C ILE A 493 25.05 15.60 7.03
N PHE A 494 24.06 15.14 6.25
CA PHE A 494 24.01 13.78 5.72
C PHE A 494 25.34 13.36 5.08
N CYS A 495 25.86 14.17 4.16
CA CYS A 495 27.13 13.89 3.47
C CYS A 495 28.35 13.82 4.40
N SER A 496 28.31 14.52 5.54
CA SER A 496 29.44 14.56 6.46
C SER A 496 29.46 13.40 7.45
N SER A 497 28.30 12.85 7.82
CA SER A 497 28.20 11.98 8.99
C SER A 497 27.26 10.79 8.83
N LEU A 498 26.26 10.87 7.93
CA LEU A 498 25.28 9.81 7.74
C LEU A 498 25.46 9.04 6.43
N CYS A 499 26.27 9.51 5.49
CA CYS A 499 26.57 8.81 4.24
C CYS A 499 27.68 7.77 4.46
N PRO A 500 27.41 6.44 4.30
CA PRO A 500 28.42 5.41 4.55
C PRO A 500 29.61 5.48 3.57
N PHE A 501 29.37 5.86 2.31
CA PHE A 501 30.45 6.03 1.33
C PHE A 501 31.31 7.27 1.61
N GLY A 502 30.69 8.33 2.17
CA GLY A 502 31.40 9.50 2.66
C GLY A 502 32.30 9.15 3.87
N ALA A 503 31.76 8.33 4.79
CA ALA A 503 32.50 7.80 5.92
C ALA A 503 33.69 6.94 5.47
N LEU A 504 33.48 6.03 4.51
CA LEU A 504 34.54 5.19 3.95
C LEU A 504 35.70 6.01 3.38
N GLN A 505 35.42 7.07 2.63
CA GLN A 505 36.45 7.97 2.10
C GLN A 505 37.19 8.74 3.22
N ASP A 506 36.49 9.15 4.29
CA ASP A 506 37.13 9.79 5.44
C ASP A 506 38.09 8.80 6.15
N PHE A 507 37.70 7.53 6.30
CA PHE A 507 38.59 6.48 6.85
C PHE A 507 39.80 6.23 5.95
N ILE A 508 39.62 6.10 4.63
CA ILE A 508 40.74 5.96 3.68
C ILE A 508 41.68 7.14 3.83
N THR A 509 41.16 8.36 3.84
CA THR A 509 41.98 9.57 3.99
C THR A 509 42.73 9.60 5.31
N ARG A 510 42.21 8.99 6.40
CA ARG A 510 42.88 8.93 7.71
C ARG A 510 43.96 7.87 7.78
N ILE A 511 43.74 6.72 7.15
CA ILE A 511 44.67 5.59 7.14
C ILE A 511 45.92 5.89 6.32
N PHE A 512 45.76 6.54 5.18
CA PHE A 512 46.90 6.84 4.31
C PHE A 512 47.64 8.11 4.74
N PRO A 513 49.00 8.07 4.69
CA PRO A 513 49.82 9.20 5.10
C PRO A 513 49.56 10.49 4.31
N LYS A 514 49.66 11.63 4.98
CA LYS A 514 49.43 12.97 4.41
C LYS A 514 50.33 13.29 3.19
N GLN A 515 51.48 12.62 3.07
CA GLN A 515 52.43 12.79 1.95
C GLN A 515 51.86 12.41 0.59
N PHE A 516 50.84 11.54 0.54
CA PHE A 516 50.16 11.15 -0.71
C PHE A 516 49.10 12.17 -1.13
N ARG A 517 48.77 13.16 -0.30
CA ARG A 517 47.70 14.08 -0.62
C ARG A 517 48.14 15.10 -1.65
N TYR A 518 47.43 15.11 -2.77
CA TYR A 518 47.64 16.06 -3.85
C TYR A 518 46.72 17.28 -3.70
N GLN A 519 47.27 18.47 -3.84
CA GLN A 519 46.50 19.72 -3.91
C GLN A 519 46.13 20.01 -5.35
N VAL A 520 44.86 19.86 -5.70
CA VAL A 520 44.38 20.13 -7.04
C VAL A 520 44.50 21.63 -7.33
N PRO A 521 45.11 21.99 -8.48
CA PRO A 521 45.15 23.40 -8.93
C PRO A 521 43.72 23.98 -9.00
N GLN A 522 43.58 25.24 -8.56
CA GLN A 522 42.25 25.83 -8.37
C GLN A 522 41.45 25.90 -9.67
N ALA A 523 42.08 26.17 -10.82
CA ALA A 523 41.41 26.19 -12.12
C ALA A 523 40.81 24.81 -12.50
N ILE A 524 41.54 23.70 -12.21
CA ILE A 524 41.05 22.34 -12.45
C ILE A 524 39.93 22.00 -11.51
N HIS A 525 40.07 22.38 -10.22
CA HIS A 525 39.03 22.16 -9.20
C HIS A 525 37.73 22.86 -9.56
N ASP A 526 37.78 24.13 -9.98
CA ASP A 526 36.60 24.90 -10.38
C ASP A 526 35.84 24.30 -11.55
N LEU A 527 36.56 23.71 -12.49
CA LEU A 527 35.97 23.02 -13.65
C LEU A 527 35.41 21.65 -13.24
N ALA A 528 36.18 20.87 -12.47
CA ALA A 528 35.82 19.52 -12.08
C ALA A 528 34.57 19.45 -11.17
N ILE A 529 34.28 20.48 -10.39
CA ILE A 529 33.06 20.56 -9.55
C ILE A 529 31.78 20.47 -10.42
N TYR A 530 31.79 21.02 -11.62
CA TYR A 530 30.60 21.02 -12.48
C TYR A 530 30.25 19.61 -13.01
N VAL A 531 31.20 18.67 -13.02
CA VAL A 531 30.96 17.29 -13.48
C VAL A 531 29.80 16.63 -12.72
N LYS A 532 29.75 16.73 -11.39
CA LYS A 532 28.65 16.14 -10.59
C LYS A 532 27.29 16.76 -10.88
N TYR A 533 27.24 18.09 -11.19
CA TYR A 533 25.99 18.75 -11.57
C TYR A 533 25.52 18.33 -12.97
N THR A 534 26.48 18.12 -13.89
CA THR A 534 26.18 17.59 -15.23
C THR A 534 25.67 16.16 -15.16
N ILE A 535 26.29 15.31 -14.30
CA ILE A 535 25.80 13.94 -14.04
C ILE A 535 24.39 13.98 -13.46
N LEU A 536 24.13 14.84 -12.47
CA LEU A 536 22.79 14.99 -11.88
C LEU A 536 21.76 15.40 -12.93
N ALA A 537 22.05 16.44 -13.74
CA ALA A 537 21.15 16.91 -14.78
C ALA A 537 20.87 15.82 -15.83
N PHE A 538 21.91 15.07 -16.21
CA PHE A 538 21.77 13.94 -17.12
C PHE A 538 20.88 12.83 -16.53
N LEU A 539 21.09 12.43 -15.28
CA LEU A 539 20.28 11.39 -14.62
C LEU A 539 18.83 11.81 -14.46
N VAL A 540 18.57 13.07 -14.08
CA VAL A 540 17.19 13.60 -13.98
C VAL A 540 16.52 13.64 -15.35
N MET A 541 17.22 14.10 -16.38
CA MET A 541 16.69 14.14 -17.75
C MET A 541 16.36 12.72 -18.26
N MET A 542 17.26 11.77 -18.03
CA MET A 542 17.03 10.37 -18.39
C MET A 542 15.88 9.75 -17.61
N ALA A 543 15.76 10.08 -16.33
CA ALA A 543 14.66 9.62 -15.50
C ALA A 543 13.29 10.12 -15.99
N LEU A 544 13.22 11.34 -16.51
CA LEU A 544 11.99 11.90 -17.09
C LEU A 544 11.67 11.34 -18.48
N ALA A 545 12.70 10.95 -19.25
CA ALA A 545 12.54 10.46 -20.63
C ALA A 545 12.25 8.95 -20.70
N TYR A 546 12.85 8.14 -19.79
CA TYR A 546 12.80 6.67 -19.83
C TYR A 546 12.62 6.11 -18.43
N SER A 547 11.58 5.28 -18.23
CA SER A 547 11.29 4.71 -16.93
C SER A 547 12.30 3.66 -16.45
N ASP A 548 12.99 2.95 -17.36
CA ASP A 548 13.60 1.65 -17.07
C ASP A 548 15.13 1.66 -16.96
N LEU A 549 15.77 2.82 -17.03
CA LEU A 549 17.22 2.90 -17.07
C LEU A 549 17.86 3.08 -15.68
N SER A 550 18.47 2.03 -15.15
CA SER A 550 19.25 2.06 -13.91
C SER A 550 20.68 2.62 -14.12
N LEU A 551 20.80 3.70 -14.91
CA LEU A 551 22.10 4.30 -15.27
C LEU A 551 22.87 4.87 -14.06
N PHE A 552 22.15 5.28 -13.01
CA PHE A 552 22.76 5.89 -11.81
C PHE A 552 23.81 4.96 -11.16
N GLN A 553 23.68 3.63 -11.28
CA GLN A 553 24.60 2.67 -10.67
C GLN A 553 26.05 2.81 -11.17
N TYR A 554 26.26 3.28 -12.41
CA TYR A 554 27.60 3.55 -12.94
C TYR A 554 28.23 4.82 -12.34
N PHE A 555 27.40 5.69 -11.80
CA PHE A 555 27.83 6.95 -11.17
C PHE A 555 27.81 6.88 -9.66
N GLU A 556 27.12 5.93 -9.05
CA GLU A 556 27.02 5.72 -7.59
C GLU A 556 27.61 4.37 -7.17
N PRO A 557 28.87 4.34 -6.70
CA PRO A 557 29.56 3.12 -6.30
C PRO A 557 29.07 2.53 -4.97
N PHE A 558 28.04 3.12 -4.35
CA PHE A 558 27.51 2.68 -3.03
C PHE A 558 27.07 1.21 -3.06
N GLY A 559 26.17 0.88 -4.01
CA GLY A 559 25.67 -0.48 -4.17
C GLY A 559 26.79 -1.49 -4.45
N THR A 560 27.77 -1.09 -5.26
CA THR A 560 28.92 -1.96 -5.57
C THR A 560 29.69 -2.37 -4.31
N VAL A 561 29.97 -1.40 -3.44
CA VAL A 561 30.79 -1.63 -2.25
C VAL A 561 29.99 -2.30 -1.13
N PHE A 562 28.76 -1.85 -0.87
CA PHE A 562 27.99 -2.28 0.29
C PHE A 562 27.12 -3.52 0.03
N TYR A 563 26.73 -3.77 -1.22
CA TYR A 563 26.00 -4.99 -1.62
C TYR A 563 26.91 -6.06 -2.27
N ILE A 564 28.18 -5.79 -2.39
CA ILE A 564 29.18 -6.72 -2.97
C ILE A 564 28.76 -7.17 -4.38
N SER A 565 28.81 -6.23 -5.33
CA SER A 565 28.43 -6.48 -6.73
C SER A 565 29.17 -7.66 -7.36
N ARG A 566 28.47 -8.40 -8.22
CA ARG A 566 29.07 -9.44 -9.06
C ARG A 566 29.79 -8.87 -10.32
N SER A 567 29.59 -7.57 -10.63
CA SER A 567 30.14 -6.94 -11.83
C SER A 567 31.58 -6.43 -11.62
N MET A 568 32.51 -6.98 -12.35
CA MET A 568 33.92 -6.52 -12.34
C MET A 568 34.07 -5.08 -12.86
N VAL A 569 33.22 -4.65 -13.78
CA VAL A 569 33.23 -3.27 -14.31
C VAL A 569 32.87 -2.27 -13.22
N LEU A 570 31.82 -2.54 -12.46
CA LEU A 570 31.40 -1.67 -11.35
C LEU A 570 32.47 -1.63 -10.23
N TRP A 571 33.15 -2.75 -9.98
CA TRP A 571 34.30 -2.78 -9.04
C TRP A 571 35.49 -1.98 -9.55
N ALA A 572 35.78 -1.99 -10.84
CA ALA A 572 36.84 -1.16 -11.41
C ALA A 572 36.54 0.34 -11.25
N ILE A 573 35.25 0.74 -11.46
CA ILE A 573 34.81 2.11 -11.24
C ILE A 573 34.90 2.50 -9.75
N ALA A 574 34.39 1.65 -8.85
CA ALA A 574 34.46 1.87 -7.40
C ALA A 574 35.92 1.97 -6.92
N ALA A 575 36.77 1.07 -7.37
CA ALA A 575 38.20 1.09 -7.06
C ALA A 575 38.86 2.39 -7.54
N GLY A 576 38.52 2.87 -8.74
CA GLY A 576 39.00 4.17 -9.26
C GLY A 576 38.64 5.34 -8.35
N PHE A 577 37.39 5.38 -7.85
CA PHE A 577 36.96 6.42 -6.90
C PHE A 577 37.64 6.29 -5.53
N LEU A 578 37.82 5.06 -5.01
CA LEU A 578 38.48 4.86 -3.73
C LEU A 578 39.98 5.14 -3.81
N LEU A 579 40.65 4.76 -4.91
CA LEU A 579 42.05 5.14 -5.17
C LEU A 579 42.18 6.68 -5.31
N GLY A 580 41.25 7.32 -6.01
CA GLY A 580 41.22 8.80 -6.05
C GLY A 580 41.10 9.45 -4.67
N ALA A 581 40.38 8.82 -3.73
CA ALA A 581 40.23 9.31 -2.36
C ALA A 581 41.52 9.20 -1.52
N VAL A 582 42.48 8.33 -1.89
CA VAL A 582 43.81 8.29 -1.27
C VAL A 582 44.58 9.58 -1.53
N PHE A 583 44.49 10.11 -2.77
CA PHE A 583 45.21 11.32 -3.19
C PHE A 583 44.45 12.60 -2.91
N ILE A 584 43.13 12.59 -3.12
CA ILE A 584 42.26 13.76 -2.95
C ILE A 584 41.16 13.42 -1.94
N PRO A 585 41.14 14.07 -0.76
CA PRO A 585 40.11 13.82 0.25
C PRO A 585 38.70 13.94 -0.35
N ARG A 586 37.86 12.91 -0.08
CA ARG A 586 36.48 12.83 -0.57
C ARG A 586 36.35 13.01 -2.08
N PHE A 587 37.27 12.41 -2.88
CA PHE A 587 37.35 12.56 -4.32
C PHE A 587 35.99 12.38 -5.02
N TYR A 588 35.29 11.29 -4.75
CA TYR A 588 33.96 11.02 -5.31
C TYR A 588 32.94 12.09 -4.89
N CYS A 589 32.81 12.34 -3.59
CA CYS A 589 31.87 13.34 -3.06
C CYS A 589 32.11 14.74 -3.61
N ARG A 590 33.37 15.04 -3.94
CA ARG A 590 33.81 16.34 -4.42
C ARG A 590 33.48 16.57 -5.91
N TYR A 591 33.64 15.54 -6.75
CA TYR A 591 33.61 15.73 -8.19
C TYR A 591 32.56 14.91 -8.95
N ALA A 592 32.11 13.77 -8.41
CA ALA A 592 31.26 12.84 -9.15
C ALA A 592 29.89 12.56 -8.53
N CYS A 593 29.68 12.80 -7.22
CA CYS A 593 28.46 12.42 -6.52
C CYS A 593 27.23 13.25 -6.92
N PRO A 594 26.23 12.68 -7.63
CA PRO A 594 25.03 13.40 -8.04
C PRO A 594 24.11 13.73 -6.87
N LEU A 595 24.01 12.85 -5.86
CA LEU A 595 23.28 13.13 -4.61
C LEU A 595 23.92 14.32 -3.87
N GLY A 596 25.26 14.37 -3.81
CA GLY A 596 25.98 15.51 -3.23
C GLY A 596 25.75 16.81 -3.99
N ALA A 597 25.50 16.75 -5.30
CA ALA A 597 25.14 17.91 -6.10
C ALA A 597 23.70 18.39 -5.76
N SER A 598 22.72 17.50 -5.67
CA SER A 598 21.33 17.85 -5.35
C SER A 598 21.21 18.46 -3.94
N LEU A 599 21.81 17.81 -2.93
CA LEU A 599 21.83 18.35 -1.56
C LEU A 599 22.63 19.68 -1.47
N GLY A 600 23.62 19.87 -2.37
CA GLY A 600 24.34 21.15 -2.50
C GLY A 600 23.43 22.29 -2.95
N VAL A 601 22.55 22.02 -3.92
CA VAL A 601 21.54 23.00 -4.37
C VAL A 601 20.55 23.31 -3.26
N VAL A 602 20.00 22.28 -2.59
CA VAL A 602 19.06 22.43 -1.47
C VAL A 602 19.69 23.24 -0.32
N SER A 603 20.98 23.02 -0.02
CA SER A 603 21.69 23.72 1.04
C SER A 603 21.82 25.23 0.80
N LEU A 604 21.61 25.73 -0.41
CA LEU A 604 21.56 27.17 -0.69
C LEU A 604 20.37 27.85 -0.01
N LEU A 605 19.34 27.12 0.37
CA LEU A 605 18.18 27.63 1.10
C LEU A 605 18.42 27.68 2.61
N SER A 606 19.53 27.09 3.10
CA SER A 606 19.80 26.97 4.53
C SER A 606 20.04 28.35 5.20
N PRO A 607 19.36 28.66 6.33
CA PRO A 607 19.56 29.86 7.10
C PRO A 607 20.83 29.79 8.02
N PHE A 608 21.19 28.59 8.50
CA PHE A 608 22.27 28.38 9.45
C PHE A 608 23.60 28.05 8.78
N ARG A 609 24.21 29.05 8.14
CA ARG A 609 25.48 28.92 7.41
C ARG A 609 26.70 29.15 8.29
N ILE A 610 27.80 28.45 8.01
CA ILE A 610 29.11 28.75 8.58
C ILE A 610 29.52 30.12 8.07
N LYS A 611 29.91 31.00 9.02
CA LYS A 611 30.42 32.35 8.73
C LYS A 611 31.90 32.42 9.09
N ARG A 612 32.64 33.21 8.36
CA ARG A 612 34.02 33.55 8.68
C ARG A 612 34.06 34.32 10.00
N VAL A 613 35.05 33.96 10.87
CA VAL A 613 35.35 34.76 12.08
C VAL A 613 35.97 36.11 11.72
N GLN A 614 35.71 37.14 12.52
CA GLN A 614 36.18 38.50 12.23
C GLN A 614 37.71 38.60 12.27
N GLN A 615 38.39 37.78 13.09
CA GLN A 615 39.86 37.78 13.29
C GLN A 615 40.59 36.91 12.24
N CYS A 616 39.95 36.53 11.13
CA CYS A 616 40.58 35.65 10.15
C CYS A 616 41.64 36.38 9.30
N ASP A 617 42.89 36.02 9.45
CA ASP A 617 44.05 36.57 8.70
C ASP A 617 44.33 35.79 7.40
N VAL A 618 43.42 34.91 6.96
CA VAL A 618 43.58 34.07 5.75
C VAL A 618 44.82 33.18 5.81
N CYS A 619 45.11 32.60 6.97
CA CYS A 619 46.31 31.75 7.22
C CYS A 619 46.28 30.40 6.47
N LYS A 620 45.22 30.12 5.68
CA LYS A 620 44.98 28.88 4.88
C LYS A 620 44.83 27.57 5.66
N VAL A 621 44.86 27.58 6.99
CA VAL A 621 44.72 26.38 7.82
C VAL A 621 43.37 25.70 7.58
N CYS A 622 42.27 26.48 7.58
CA CYS A 622 40.92 25.96 7.29
C CYS A 622 40.75 25.50 5.84
N GLU A 623 41.42 26.20 4.88
CA GLU A 623 41.40 25.84 3.46
C GLU A 623 42.06 24.47 3.23
N HIS A 624 43.24 24.26 3.81
CA HIS A 624 43.97 22.98 3.71
C HIS A 624 43.28 21.84 4.49
N ALA A 625 42.52 22.16 5.54
CA ALA A 625 41.79 21.19 6.34
C ALA A 625 40.45 20.79 5.70
N CYS A 626 39.91 21.59 4.76
CA CYS A 626 38.61 21.36 4.15
C CYS A 626 38.63 20.17 3.19
N PRO A 627 37.92 19.04 3.47
CA PRO A 627 37.98 17.85 2.65
C PRO A 627 37.33 18.02 1.27
N THR A 628 36.41 18.97 1.14
CA THR A 628 35.69 19.23 -0.13
C THR A 628 36.22 20.43 -0.89
N GLY A 629 37.18 21.20 -0.32
CA GLY A 629 37.69 22.42 -0.91
C GLY A 629 36.68 23.57 -1.00
N ALA A 630 35.69 23.55 -0.12
CA ALA A 630 34.64 24.58 -0.03
C ALA A 630 35.16 25.92 0.48
N ILE A 631 36.30 25.95 1.22
CA ILE A 631 36.91 27.16 1.77
C ILE A 631 37.98 27.64 0.80
N ARG A 632 37.89 28.91 0.37
CA ARG A 632 38.78 29.53 -0.61
C ARG A 632 39.16 30.93 -0.10
N GLY A 633 40.34 31.02 0.51
CA GLY A 633 40.74 32.25 1.15
C GLY A 633 39.66 32.75 2.12
N PRO A 634 39.13 33.98 1.95
CA PRO A 634 38.11 34.50 2.84
C PRO A 634 36.68 34.02 2.52
N ALA A 635 36.48 33.36 1.41
CA ALA A 635 35.16 32.94 0.94
C ALA A 635 34.87 31.46 1.27
N ILE A 636 33.62 31.16 1.63
CA ILE A 636 33.12 29.80 1.83
C ILE A 636 32.05 29.53 0.78
N ASP A 637 32.27 28.53 -0.10
CA ASP A 637 31.25 28.04 -1.02
C ASP A 637 30.36 27.09 -0.28
N PHE A 638 29.18 27.58 0.14
CA PHE A 638 28.26 26.79 0.98
C PHE A 638 27.64 25.61 0.25
N LYS A 639 27.44 25.68 -1.06
CA LYS A 639 26.96 24.54 -1.86
C LYS A 639 27.95 23.37 -1.88
N GLU A 640 29.25 23.62 -1.68
CA GLU A 640 30.29 22.59 -1.59
C GLU A 640 30.64 22.21 -0.14
N CYS A 641 30.17 22.95 0.85
CA CYS A 641 30.40 22.68 2.27
C CYS A 641 29.53 21.47 2.72
N VAL A 642 30.15 20.40 3.19
CA VAL A 642 29.47 19.23 3.76
C VAL A 642 29.19 19.33 5.24
N ARG A 643 29.39 20.47 5.89
CA ARG A 643 29.13 20.67 7.33
C ARG A 643 29.82 19.65 8.23
N CYS A 644 31.06 19.31 7.94
CA CYS A 644 31.85 18.39 8.77
C CYS A 644 32.49 19.07 9.97
N ASP A 645 32.43 20.39 10.04
CA ASP A 645 32.95 21.29 11.09
C ASP A 645 34.46 21.07 11.44
N ILE A 646 35.24 20.41 10.57
CA ILE A 646 36.68 20.20 10.75
C ILE A 646 37.41 21.54 10.84
N CYS A 647 36.95 22.57 10.14
CA CYS A 647 37.48 23.91 10.24
C CYS A 647 37.32 24.51 11.65
N ASP A 648 36.19 24.25 12.33
CA ASP A 648 35.95 24.72 13.70
C ASP A 648 36.90 24.02 14.69
N TYR A 649 37.12 22.70 14.55
CA TYR A 649 38.07 21.97 15.40
C TYR A 649 39.49 22.47 15.25
N LYS A 650 39.89 22.91 14.06
CA LYS A 650 41.24 23.46 13.81
C LYS A 650 41.41 24.90 14.30
N LEU A 651 40.33 25.62 14.53
CA LEU A 651 40.35 26.96 15.11
C LEU A 651 40.42 26.92 16.65
N ILE A 652 39.92 25.81 17.26
CA ILE A 652 39.91 25.62 18.71
C ILE A 652 41.22 24.96 19.20
N ALA A 653 41.88 24.16 18.33
CA ALA A 653 43.17 23.52 18.63
C ALA A 653 44.36 24.43 18.31
#